data_5c90425b2c38ab32c4854f3e05a0ed88
#
_entry.id   5c90425b2c38ab32c4854f3e05a0ed88
#
_cell.length_a   1.000
_cell.length_b   1.000
_cell.length_c   1.000
_cell.angle_alpha   90.00
_cell.angle_beta   90.00
_cell.angle_gamma   90.00
#
_symmetry.space_group_name_H-M   'P 1'
#
loop_
_entity.id
_entity.type
_entity.pdbx_description
1 polymer ?
#
loop_
_entity_poly.entity_id
_entity_poly.type
_entity_poly.pdbx_seq_one_letter_code
_entity_poly.pdbx_strand_id
1 'polypeptide(L)'
;MELSIFSAATALIAAAALTWLVLRFFFGTQKATAGAMDASGERQSATITVKGGYSPAVISMRTGTPITLTFDRQETGECTSHVVFADLGLDAMLPGNATTDVELPALPAGEYPFACGMNMVHGLLRVEGEESKDGADKDGLRPRADGSAEAEGVSPSDLRVGAPVVDAAEAERREAAERANGIKALTKLVIVGAVLTLPVFAVTMLHMANPALVPHWMVNPWLQAILITPVMFYCGRPIHTVGFPALAHRSPDMNSLVSLGTSAAYLYSLVTCIAPWVFPEGSREPYFESVGVVITLVLVGRLLEAKAREGTGKAVQSLIRLRPRTAHKLNATSADNVDGIEWRNPAHFTDTDIDAIVTGDLLIVKNGERVPTDGVIVAGEARIDESMITGESKPVSKTAGDPVTGATVLLKGDCVMRATQVGADTVLSQIAAMVARAQATKAPVQQLADKIARYFVPAVMIIAIWTFAIWVSLGPAPQLAHALVTAVSVLIIACPCALGLATPLSVTVSLGLGATNGVLVTSAKALEQARRIGTVVFDKTGTITRGVVDAAADWDKPSYEQDTVKEGSREAVAALRARGIRTVMLSGDKAEVAGRIAREVGIDTVICEVKPDGKAYWIAKLQRERDEAAAKSAYGTSRTAAQSRTLIAMVGDGINDAPALAQADLGIAIGTGTDVAMQSADVTLMSGDLRGVIKTINLSNATMRNIRENLGWAFGYNVIGIPVAAGVLYPFTGWLLSPMIAGLAMALSSVCLVLNANRLHGANINVGVADGPAGSGSSMADVESAGSAESANAANITGSATSNAPHEPTVIIDDRTTLNHTNHVSDQSNNPTNKENTMDTGMHMHHTAPADGETATDPVCGMTVAVNADAITREYEGKSYYFCGEHCATNFMKAPQVFLEQ
;
A
#
# COMPACT_ATOMS: atom_id res chain seq x y z
N MET A 1 51.76 -22.90 -22.97
CA MET A 1 50.39 -23.39 -23.17
C MET A 1 49.87 -24.19 -21.96
N GLU A 2 50.65 -25.06 -21.38
CA GLU A 2 50.25 -25.86 -20.18
C GLU A 2 50.01 -24.99 -18.92
N LEU A 3 50.85 -23.98 -18.70
CA LEU A 3 50.70 -23.07 -17.55
C LEU A 3 49.41 -22.21 -17.63
N SER A 4 48.97 -21.91 -18.88
CA SER A 4 47.72 -21.14 -19.10
C SER A 4 46.48 -21.99 -18.88
N ILE A 5 46.50 -23.27 -19.20
CA ILE A 5 45.37 -24.19 -18.97
C ILE A 5 45.20 -24.48 -17.49
N PHE A 6 46.31 -24.66 -16.74
CA PHE A 6 46.27 -24.87 -15.31
C PHE A 6 45.72 -23.64 -14.56
N SER A 7 46.15 -22.42 -14.94
CA SER A 7 45.62 -21.17 -14.33
C SER A 7 44.16 -20.94 -14.67
N ALA A 8 43.72 -21.26 -15.89
CA ALA A 8 42.31 -21.16 -16.28
C ALA A 8 41.45 -22.16 -15.50
N ALA A 9 41.88 -23.42 -15.39
CA ALA A 9 41.20 -24.44 -14.61
C ALA A 9 41.08 -24.04 -13.12
N THR A 10 42.15 -23.50 -12.54
CA THR A 10 42.15 -23.00 -11.15
C THR A 10 41.16 -21.86 -10.96
N ALA A 11 41.09 -20.91 -11.89
CA ALA A 11 40.13 -19.78 -11.80
C ALA A 11 38.67 -20.27 -11.88
N LEU A 12 38.36 -21.22 -12.76
CA LEU A 12 37.01 -21.78 -12.90
C LEU A 12 36.60 -22.62 -11.68
N ILE A 13 37.54 -23.40 -11.11
CA ILE A 13 37.29 -24.15 -9.87
C ILE A 13 37.06 -23.19 -8.70
N ALA A 14 37.85 -22.11 -8.58
CA ALA A 14 37.65 -21.08 -7.58
C ALA A 14 36.29 -20.38 -7.73
N ALA A 15 35.86 -20.09 -8.96
CA ALA A 15 34.55 -19.52 -9.24
C ALA A 15 33.41 -20.47 -8.82
N ALA A 16 33.55 -21.77 -9.12
CA ALA A 16 32.55 -22.76 -8.68
C ALA A 16 32.49 -22.89 -7.15
N ALA A 17 33.63 -22.88 -6.47
CA ALA A 17 33.72 -22.92 -5.01
C ALA A 17 33.10 -21.66 -4.38
N LEU A 18 33.40 -20.48 -4.92
CA LEU A 18 32.77 -19.21 -4.49
C LEU A 18 31.27 -19.20 -4.73
N THR A 19 30.80 -19.71 -5.86
CA THR A 19 29.38 -19.86 -6.17
C THR A 19 28.70 -20.76 -5.14
N TRP A 20 29.29 -21.91 -4.84
CA TRP A 20 28.76 -22.80 -3.78
C TRP A 20 28.73 -22.12 -2.43
N LEU A 21 29.76 -21.33 -2.08
CA LEU A 21 29.85 -20.60 -0.83
C LEU A 21 28.73 -19.53 -0.76
N VAL A 22 28.52 -18.75 -1.83
CA VAL A 22 27.45 -17.75 -1.94
C VAL A 22 26.08 -18.39 -1.76
N LEU A 23 25.80 -19.49 -2.48
CA LEU A 23 24.54 -20.20 -2.36
C LEU A 23 24.31 -20.75 -0.95
N ARG A 24 25.34 -21.41 -0.36
CA ARG A 24 25.28 -21.92 1.01
C ARG A 24 25.11 -20.81 2.06
N PHE A 25 25.74 -19.67 1.84
CA PHE A 25 25.66 -18.52 2.75
C PHE A 25 24.28 -17.89 2.72
N PHE A 26 23.75 -17.54 1.55
CA PHE A 26 22.49 -16.81 1.47
C PHE A 26 21.24 -17.71 1.62
N PHE A 27 21.30 -18.96 1.18
CA PHE A 27 20.15 -19.87 1.17
C PHE A 27 20.25 -21.02 2.19
N GLY A 28 21.33 -21.09 2.95
CA GLY A 28 21.49 -22.08 4.04
C GLY A 28 20.56 -21.78 5.22
N THR A 29 20.10 -22.84 5.89
CA THR A 29 19.24 -22.74 7.09
C THR A 29 19.92 -21.93 8.20
N GLN A 30 19.19 -20.99 8.78
CA GLN A 30 19.65 -20.22 9.94
C GLN A 30 19.26 -20.93 11.23
N LYS A 31 20.14 -20.87 12.25
CA LYS A 31 19.82 -21.38 13.58
C LYS A 31 18.87 -20.40 14.28
N ALA A 32 17.76 -20.90 14.79
CA ALA A 32 16.85 -20.11 15.63
C ALA A 32 17.49 -19.87 17.01
N THR A 33 17.30 -18.68 17.55
CA THR A 33 17.66 -18.33 18.92
C THR A 33 16.39 -18.45 19.78
N ALA A 34 16.42 -19.28 20.82
CA ALA A 34 15.29 -19.42 21.74
C ALA A 34 15.09 -18.14 22.56
N GLY A 35 13.85 -17.71 22.70
CA GLY A 35 13.50 -16.63 23.62
C GLY A 35 13.67 -17.05 25.08
N ALA A 36 13.86 -16.08 25.95
CA ALA A 36 13.96 -16.28 27.39
C ALA A 36 12.56 -16.18 28.03
N MET A 37 12.28 -17.04 28.99
CA MET A 37 11.13 -16.89 29.89
C MET A 37 11.46 -15.84 30.96
N ASP A 38 10.50 -15.01 31.30
CA ASP A 38 10.65 -14.09 32.41
C ASP A 38 10.68 -14.85 33.77
N ALA A 39 11.03 -14.15 34.84
CA ALA A 39 11.16 -14.76 36.17
C ALA A 39 9.81 -15.27 36.72
N SER A 40 8.69 -14.82 36.25
CA SER A 40 7.35 -15.26 36.63
C SER A 40 6.86 -16.47 35.82
N GLY A 41 7.49 -16.78 34.71
CA GLY A 41 7.06 -17.83 33.78
C GLY A 41 5.81 -17.49 32.97
N GLU A 42 5.30 -16.26 33.06
CA GLU A 42 4.04 -15.83 32.42
C GLU A 42 4.24 -15.20 31.04
N ARG A 43 5.46 -14.73 30.73
CA ARG A 43 5.78 -14.10 29.45
C ARG A 43 7.10 -14.61 28.88
N GLN A 44 7.19 -14.60 27.56
CA GLN A 44 8.44 -14.87 26.84
C GLN A 44 9.00 -13.57 26.28
N SER A 45 10.31 -13.39 26.37
CA SER A 45 10.97 -12.21 25.85
C SER A 45 12.18 -12.52 24.98
N ALA A 46 12.46 -11.67 23.99
CA ALA A 46 13.71 -11.68 23.24
C ALA A 46 14.10 -10.27 22.84
N THR A 47 15.40 -9.98 22.92
CA THR A 47 15.98 -8.72 22.47
C THR A 47 16.57 -8.90 21.08
N ILE A 48 16.21 -8.00 20.18
CA ILE A 48 16.62 -7.96 18.77
C ILE A 48 17.42 -6.68 18.54
N THR A 49 18.70 -6.79 18.33
CA THR A 49 19.52 -5.65 17.93
C THR A 49 19.28 -5.32 16.47
N VAL A 50 18.98 -4.05 16.19
CA VAL A 50 18.71 -3.52 14.85
C VAL A 50 19.86 -2.63 14.41
N LYS A 51 20.75 -3.18 13.56
CA LYS A 51 21.92 -2.48 13.02
C LYS A 51 22.29 -3.03 11.65
N GLY A 52 21.76 -2.43 10.60
CA GLY A 52 21.86 -2.93 9.21
C GLY A 52 21.22 -4.30 8.99
N GLY A 53 20.53 -4.84 9.99
CA GLY A 53 19.85 -6.11 10.01
C GLY A 53 19.27 -6.42 11.39
N TYR A 54 18.51 -7.51 11.50
CA TYR A 54 18.03 -8.03 12.78
C TYR A 54 18.98 -9.11 13.32
N SER A 55 19.37 -8.97 14.58
CA SER A 55 20.21 -9.96 15.26
C SER A 55 19.65 -10.25 16.66
N PRO A 56 19.15 -11.49 16.91
CA PRO A 56 19.03 -12.62 16.01
C PRO A 56 17.96 -12.41 14.93
N ALA A 57 18.15 -12.99 13.74
CA ALA A 57 17.18 -12.89 12.66
C ALA A 57 16.07 -13.95 12.72
N VAL A 58 16.29 -15.05 13.44
CA VAL A 58 15.29 -16.10 13.69
C VAL A 58 15.19 -16.33 15.17
N ILE A 59 13.97 -16.18 15.71
CA ILE A 59 13.65 -16.31 17.13
C ILE A 59 12.64 -17.45 17.28
N SER A 60 12.89 -18.35 18.23
CA SER A 60 11.96 -19.45 18.57
C SER A 60 11.31 -19.17 19.91
N MET A 61 9.97 -19.21 19.94
CA MET A 61 9.11 -19.02 21.11
C MET A 61 8.18 -20.22 21.26
N ARG A 62 7.55 -20.37 22.42
CA ARG A 62 6.57 -21.43 22.70
C ARG A 62 5.15 -20.89 22.48
N THR A 63 4.26 -21.77 22.04
CA THR A 63 2.83 -21.46 21.93
C THR A 63 2.16 -21.24 23.29
N GLY A 64 1.09 -20.48 23.32
CA GLY A 64 0.25 -20.32 24.52
C GLY A 64 0.71 -19.30 25.55
N THR A 65 1.86 -18.65 25.35
CA THR A 65 2.36 -17.60 26.26
C THR A 65 2.53 -16.26 25.52
N PRO A 66 2.14 -15.12 26.11
CA PRO A 66 2.37 -13.80 25.54
C PRO A 66 3.87 -13.54 25.30
N ILE A 67 4.18 -12.79 24.23
CA ILE A 67 5.55 -12.57 23.77
C ILE A 67 5.86 -11.08 23.85
N THR A 68 7.04 -10.72 24.38
CA THR A 68 7.58 -9.37 24.33
C THR A 68 8.85 -9.37 23.49
N LEU A 69 8.86 -8.63 22.40
CA LEU A 69 10.04 -8.42 21.55
C LEU A 69 10.60 -7.03 21.78
N THR A 70 11.80 -6.95 22.33
CA THR A 70 12.53 -5.69 22.56
C THR A 70 13.43 -5.41 21.37
N PHE A 71 13.11 -4.39 20.58
CA PHE A 71 13.94 -3.96 19.46
C PHE A 71 14.92 -2.87 19.93
N ASP A 72 16.20 -3.19 20.02
CA ASP A 72 17.29 -2.26 20.32
C ASP A 72 17.88 -1.72 19.01
N ARG A 73 17.40 -0.55 18.59
CA ARG A 73 17.84 0.07 17.35
C ARG A 73 19.08 0.94 17.59
N GLN A 74 20.21 0.53 17.03
CA GLN A 74 21.52 1.19 17.13
C GLN A 74 21.92 1.96 15.87
N GLU A 75 20.94 2.46 15.13
CA GLU A 75 21.15 3.23 13.91
C GLU A 75 20.02 4.24 13.70
N THR A 76 20.25 5.23 12.80
CA THR A 76 19.28 6.29 12.47
C THR A 76 18.78 6.23 11.03
N GLY A 77 19.14 5.17 10.28
CA GLY A 77 18.74 5.01 8.88
C GLY A 77 17.24 4.79 8.73
N GLU A 78 16.58 5.41 7.77
CA GLU A 78 15.12 5.28 7.55
C GLU A 78 14.68 3.83 7.28
N CYS A 79 15.57 2.98 6.77
CA CYS A 79 15.24 1.60 6.40
C CYS A 79 14.65 0.78 7.57
N THR A 80 15.19 0.96 8.77
CA THR A 80 14.81 0.19 9.97
C THR A 80 14.02 1.01 10.98
N SER A 81 13.40 2.11 10.55
CA SER A 81 12.58 2.98 11.41
C SER A 81 11.27 2.33 11.86
N HIS A 82 10.85 1.27 11.20
CA HIS A 82 9.64 0.50 11.52
C HIS A 82 9.92 -0.99 11.51
N VAL A 83 9.20 -1.74 12.33
CA VAL A 83 9.07 -3.19 12.23
C VAL A 83 7.61 -3.56 11.92
N VAL A 84 7.43 -4.36 10.89
CA VAL A 84 6.12 -4.75 10.36
C VAL A 84 5.97 -6.26 10.45
N PHE A 85 4.93 -6.71 11.14
CA PHE A 85 4.44 -8.09 11.14
C PHE A 85 3.19 -8.13 10.25
N ALA A 86 3.39 -8.47 8.98
CA ALA A 86 2.31 -8.40 7.99
C ALA A 86 1.13 -9.33 8.32
N ASP A 87 1.43 -10.53 8.85
CA ASP A 87 0.44 -11.55 9.18
C ASP A 87 -0.36 -11.21 10.46
N LEU A 88 0.15 -10.26 11.28
CA LEU A 88 -0.50 -9.79 12.50
C LEU A 88 -1.09 -8.39 12.34
N GLY A 89 -0.93 -7.76 11.19
CA GLY A 89 -1.38 -6.37 10.96
C GLY A 89 -0.67 -5.33 11.82
N LEU A 90 0.50 -5.66 12.40
CA LEU A 90 1.25 -4.79 13.30
C LEU A 90 2.33 -4.01 12.55
N ASP A 91 2.34 -2.70 12.71
CA ASP A 91 3.42 -1.80 12.29
C ASP A 91 3.85 -0.94 13.50
N ALA A 92 5.06 -1.14 13.97
CA ALA A 92 5.59 -0.44 15.12
C ALA A 92 6.79 0.43 14.72
N MET A 93 6.75 1.71 15.13
CA MET A 93 7.84 2.65 14.93
C MET A 93 9.00 2.33 15.88
N LEU A 94 10.21 2.28 15.35
CA LEU A 94 11.45 2.09 16.07
C LEU A 94 12.28 3.38 16.03
N PRO A 95 12.28 4.23 17.07
CA PRO A 95 13.11 5.43 17.13
C PRO A 95 14.60 5.12 17.03
N GLY A 96 15.37 5.99 16.37
CA GLY A 96 16.82 5.81 16.21
C GLY A 96 17.56 5.84 17.53
N ASN A 97 18.51 4.92 17.73
CA ASN A 97 19.32 4.76 18.95
C ASN A 97 18.46 4.63 20.23
N ALA A 98 17.36 3.89 20.14
CA ALA A 98 16.44 3.65 21.27
C ALA A 98 15.97 2.19 21.26
N THR A 99 15.46 1.77 22.41
CA THR A 99 14.77 0.47 22.57
C THR A 99 13.27 0.65 22.49
N THR A 100 12.58 -0.27 21.82
CA THR A 100 11.13 -0.30 21.70
C THR A 100 10.62 -1.70 21.97
N ASP A 101 9.68 -1.82 22.89
CA ASP A 101 9.03 -3.08 23.21
C ASP A 101 7.76 -3.26 22.37
N VAL A 102 7.65 -4.41 21.73
CA VAL A 102 6.49 -4.85 20.97
C VAL A 102 5.88 -6.04 21.70
N GLU A 103 4.69 -5.84 22.24
CA GLU A 103 3.94 -6.87 22.94
C GLU A 103 3.02 -7.60 21.96
N LEU A 104 3.16 -8.91 21.89
CA LEU A 104 2.31 -9.80 21.10
C LEU A 104 1.53 -10.72 22.05
N PRO A 105 0.26 -11.01 21.75
CA PRO A 105 -0.53 -11.98 22.50
C PRO A 105 0.07 -13.38 22.36
N ALA A 106 -0.51 -14.34 23.03
CA ALA A 106 -0.18 -15.76 22.83
C ALA A 106 -0.53 -16.16 21.39
N LEU A 107 0.49 -16.52 20.62
CA LEU A 107 0.32 -16.90 19.21
C LEU A 107 0.21 -18.42 19.05
N PRO A 108 -0.57 -18.91 18.07
CA PRO A 108 -0.57 -20.31 17.69
C PRO A 108 0.80 -20.76 17.15
N ALA A 109 1.04 -22.07 17.14
CA ALA A 109 2.25 -22.62 16.53
C ALA A 109 2.29 -22.28 15.04
N GLY A 110 3.41 -21.67 14.58
CA GLY A 110 3.55 -21.18 13.21
C GLY A 110 4.80 -20.34 12.99
N GLU A 111 4.97 -19.89 11.77
CA GLU A 111 6.06 -18.99 11.38
C GLU A 111 5.47 -17.61 11.06
N TYR A 112 5.89 -16.60 11.80
CA TYR A 112 5.46 -15.21 11.69
C TYR A 112 6.62 -14.35 11.19
N PRO A 113 6.70 -14.10 9.88
CA PRO A 113 7.75 -13.25 9.31
C PRO A 113 7.53 -11.80 9.70
N PHE A 114 8.60 -11.11 10.06
CA PHE A 114 8.59 -9.66 10.24
C PHE A 114 9.70 -9.00 9.42
N ALA A 115 9.48 -7.75 9.06
CA ALA A 115 10.42 -7.01 8.25
C ALA A 115 10.51 -5.54 8.67
N CYS A 116 11.57 -4.86 8.25
CA CYS A 116 11.65 -3.41 8.41
C CYS A 116 10.63 -2.69 7.52
N GLY A 117 10.31 -1.43 7.84
CA GLY A 117 9.37 -0.63 7.07
C GLY A 117 9.61 -0.62 5.56
N MET A 118 10.86 -0.69 5.11
CA MET A 118 11.23 -0.84 3.69
C MET A 118 11.32 -2.29 3.20
N ASN A 119 11.00 -3.28 4.04
CA ASN A 119 11.07 -4.72 3.74
C ASN A 119 12.42 -5.21 3.19
N MET A 120 13.50 -4.52 3.52
CA MET A 120 14.85 -4.90 3.12
C MET A 120 15.53 -5.79 4.15
N VAL A 121 15.19 -5.63 5.41
CA VAL A 121 15.65 -6.45 6.54
C VAL A 121 14.52 -7.32 7.02
N HIS A 122 14.77 -8.62 7.12
CA HIS A 122 13.77 -9.63 7.49
C HIS A 122 14.17 -10.36 8.74
N GLY A 123 13.19 -10.67 9.57
CA GLY A 123 13.29 -11.58 10.68
C GLY A 123 12.17 -12.61 10.64
N LEU A 124 12.28 -13.64 11.44
CA LEU A 124 11.30 -14.71 11.56
C LEU A 124 11.07 -15.02 13.04
N LEU A 125 9.86 -14.90 13.49
CA LEU A 125 9.39 -15.39 14.75
C LEU A 125 8.74 -16.77 14.52
N ARG A 126 9.37 -17.82 15.08
CA ARG A 126 8.88 -19.19 15.02
C ARG A 126 8.26 -19.54 16.36
N VAL A 127 6.98 -19.87 16.39
CA VAL A 127 6.25 -20.31 17.57
C VAL A 127 6.13 -21.84 17.50
N GLU A 128 6.80 -22.54 18.43
CA GLU A 128 6.86 -24.00 18.49
C GLU A 128 5.78 -24.52 19.47
N GLY A 129 4.97 -25.50 19.00
CA GLY A 129 4.03 -26.25 19.86
C GLY A 129 4.75 -27.35 20.62
N GLU A 130 4.19 -27.81 21.74
CA GLU A 130 4.69 -29.02 22.42
C GLU A 130 4.57 -30.22 21.50
N GLU A 131 5.71 -30.87 21.19
CA GLU A 131 5.71 -32.17 20.49
C GLU A 131 4.98 -33.20 21.36
N SER A 132 3.85 -33.70 20.90
CA SER A 132 3.29 -34.96 21.43
C SER A 132 4.32 -36.07 21.19
N LYS A 133 4.84 -36.64 22.28
CA LYS A 133 5.71 -37.80 22.26
C LYS A 133 4.93 -39.05 21.86
N ASP A 134 4.52 -39.16 20.62
CA ASP A 134 4.15 -40.44 20.03
C ASP A 134 4.59 -40.48 18.57
N GLY A 135 5.32 -41.59 18.30
CA GLY A 135 6.28 -41.75 17.24
C GLY A 135 5.75 -41.80 15.81
N ALA A 136 6.75 -41.64 14.97
CA ALA A 136 6.81 -42.03 13.56
C ALA A 136 5.94 -41.23 12.57
N ASP A 137 6.52 -40.16 11.99
CA ASP A 137 6.61 -40.11 10.53
C ASP A 137 7.66 -39.06 10.08
N LYS A 138 8.78 -39.55 9.55
CA LYS A 138 9.84 -38.74 8.97
C LYS A 138 9.64 -38.60 7.47
N ASP A 139 8.47 -38.14 7.03
CA ASP A 139 8.29 -37.71 5.63
C ASP A 139 7.02 -36.90 5.50
N GLY A 140 7.14 -35.61 5.25
CA GLY A 140 5.95 -34.84 4.88
C GLY A 140 5.88 -33.36 5.21
N LEU A 141 6.94 -32.69 5.58
CA LEU A 141 6.93 -31.22 5.62
C LEU A 141 7.48 -30.61 4.33
N ARG A 142 6.69 -30.70 3.26
CA ARG A 142 6.83 -29.78 2.12
C ARG A 142 6.11 -28.49 2.50
N PRO A 143 6.69 -27.29 2.30
CA PRO A 143 6.00 -26.04 2.50
C PRO A 143 4.80 -26.01 1.56
N ARG A 144 3.60 -25.84 2.09
CA ARG A 144 2.43 -25.46 1.30
C ARG A 144 2.71 -24.07 0.73
N ALA A 145 2.78 -23.99 -0.59
CA ALA A 145 2.98 -22.77 -1.36
C ALA A 145 1.66 -21.98 -1.55
N ASP A 146 0.80 -21.95 -0.55
CA ASP A 146 -0.41 -21.13 -0.55
C ASP A 146 -0.34 -20.21 0.67
N GLY A 147 0.00 -18.94 0.39
CA GLY A 147 0.04 -17.88 1.38
C GLY A 147 -1.36 -17.47 1.82
N SER A 148 -1.96 -18.23 2.69
CA SER A 148 -3.16 -17.85 3.45
C SER A 148 -3.28 -18.74 4.69
N ALA A 149 -2.39 -18.52 5.67
CA ALA A 149 -2.74 -18.75 7.06
C ALA A 149 -3.00 -17.34 7.62
N GLU A 150 -4.18 -16.82 7.40
CA GLU A 150 -4.70 -15.74 8.23
C GLU A 150 -4.74 -16.28 9.65
N ALA A 151 -4.05 -15.60 10.56
CA ALA A 151 -4.13 -15.88 11.99
C ALA A 151 -5.52 -15.42 12.44
N GLU A 152 -6.53 -16.28 12.26
CA GLU A 152 -7.86 -16.07 12.79
C GLU A 152 -7.74 -16.01 14.32
N GLY A 153 -7.92 -14.81 14.90
CA GLY A 153 -8.12 -14.64 16.33
C GLY A 153 -7.34 -13.56 17.06
N VAL A 154 -6.45 -12.79 16.40
CA VAL A 154 -5.75 -11.66 17.06
C VAL A 154 -6.41 -10.35 16.65
N SER A 155 -7.12 -9.70 17.58
CA SER A 155 -7.69 -8.37 17.34
C SER A 155 -6.57 -7.32 17.36
N PRO A 156 -6.57 -6.31 16.46
CA PRO A 156 -5.62 -5.20 16.51
C PRO A 156 -5.62 -4.43 17.84
N SER A 157 -6.67 -4.54 18.63
CA SER A 157 -6.79 -3.94 19.97
C SER A 157 -5.94 -4.65 21.05
N ASP A 158 -5.50 -5.88 20.81
CA ASP A 158 -4.71 -6.68 21.74
C ASP A 158 -3.20 -6.45 21.59
N LEU A 159 -2.83 -5.69 20.56
CA LEU A 159 -1.45 -5.34 20.26
C LEU A 159 -1.10 -4.00 20.91
N ARG A 160 -0.25 -4.02 21.94
CA ARG A 160 0.22 -2.80 22.61
C ARG A 160 1.65 -2.48 22.15
N VAL A 161 1.80 -1.30 21.58
CA VAL A 161 3.12 -0.69 21.34
C VAL A 161 3.35 0.33 22.44
N GLY A 162 4.36 0.14 23.23
CA GLY A 162 4.73 1.05 24.32
C GLY A 162 5.38 2.35 23.80
N ALA A 163 4.66 3.11 22.99
CA ALA A 163 5.09 4.45 22.56
C ALA A 163 4.19 5.51 23.19
N PRO A 164 4.75 6.67 23.66
CA PRO A 164 3.92 7.78 24.07
C PRO A 164 3.09 8.28 22.89
N VAL A 165 1.80 8.56 23.13
CA VAL A 165 0.90 9.18 22.17
C VAL A 165 1.45 10.59 21.87
N VAL A 166 2.25 10.69 20.83
CA VAL A 166 2.75 11.98 20.32
C VAL A 166 1.70 12.49 19.34
N ASP A 167 1.34 13.76 19.45
CA ASP A 167 0.45 14.43 18.49
C ASP A 167 0.96 14.18 17.05
N ALA A 168 0.10 13.66 16.19
CA ALA A 168 0.44 13.30 14.81
C ALA A 168 1.07 14.47 14.02
N ALA A 169 0.66 15.71 14.32
CA ALA A 169 1.23 16.91 13.72
C ALA A 169 2.66 17.19 14.23
N GLU A 170 2.96 16.85 15.49
CA GLU A 170 4.31 17.02 16.05
C GLU A 170 5.26 15.93 15.54
N ALA A 171 4.77 14.69 15.41
CA ALA A 171 5.51 13.60 14.79
C ALA A 171 5.90 13.92 13.34
N GLU A 172 4.96 14.40 12.53
CA GLU A 172 5.20 14.82 11.14
C GLU A 172 6.20 15.99 11.06
N ARG A 173 6.12 16.98 11.98
CA ARG A 173 7.10 18.09 12.04
C ARG A 173 8.51 17.59 12.36
N ARG A 174 8.66 16.63 13.27
CA ARG A 174 9.95 16.01 13.61
C ARG A 174 10.54 15.25 12.42
N GLU A 175 9.73 14.41 11.78
CA GLU A 175 10.14 13.68 10.57
C GLU A 175 10.51 14.60 9.41
N ALA A 176 9.75 15.68 9.18
CA ALA A 176 10.07 16.67 8.16
C ALA A 176 11.39 17.37 8.43
N ALA A 177 11.69 17.68 9.70
CA ALA A 177 12.97 18.28 10.10
C ALA A 177 14.13 17.30 9.93
N GLU A 178 13.95 16.02 10.27
CA GLU A 178 14.96 14.97 10.06
C GLU A 178 15.24 14.74 8.57
N ARG A 179 14.19 14.67 7.73
CA ARG A 179 14.32 14.58 6.26
C ARG A 179 15.09 15.77 5.69
N ALA A 180 14.78 17.00 6.12
CA ALA A 180 15.48 18.20 5.67
C ALA A 180 16.97 18.19 6.07
N ASN A 181 17.30 17.73 7.28
CA ASN A 181 18.67 17.60 7.75
C ASN A 181 19.42 16.50 6.99
N GLY A 182 18.77 15.38 6.67
CA GLY A 182 19.30 14.30 5.83
C GLY A 182 19.67 14.82 4.42
N ILE A 183 18.79 15.59 3.79
CA ILE A 183 19.04 16.20 2.47
C ILE A 183 20.24 17.16 2.51
N LYS A 184 20.36 17.98 3.55
CA LYS A 184 21.53 18.87 3.73
C LYS A 184 22.82 18.07 3.89
N ALA A 185 22.81 17.00 4.66
CA ALA A 185 23.95 16.11 4.86
C ALA A 185 24.36 15.43 3.54
N LEU A 186 23.41 14.86 2.80
CA LEU A 186 23.66 14.27 1.48
C LEU A 186 24.21 15.29 0.48
N THR A 187 23.65 16.51 0.46
CA THR A 187 24.13 17.59 -0.42
C THR A 187 25.59 17.91 -0.13
N LYS A 188 25.99 17.98 1.15
CA LYS A 188 27.39 18.20 1.54
C LYS A 188 28.31 17.09 1.03
N LEU A 189 27.89 15.82 1.18
CA LEU A 189 28.67 14.67 0.72
C LEU A 189 28.82 14.66 -0.82
N VAL A 190 27.77 15.00 -1.55
CA VAL A 190 27.79 15.13 -3.02
C VAL A 190 28.75 16.24 -3.46
N ILE A 191 28.72 17.41 -2.82
CA ILE A 191 29.62 18.52 -3.16
C ILE A 191 31.07 18.11 -2.89
N VAL A 192 31.39 17.55 -1.72
CA VAL A 192 32.73 17.09 -1.39
C VAL A 192 33.19 15.99 -2.36
N GLY A 193 32.34 15.02 -2.63
CA GLY A 193 32.61 13.96 -3.60
C GLY A 193 32.90 14.51 -5.00
N ALA A 194 32.09 15.44 -5.50
CA ALA A 194 32.28 16.06 -6.81
C ALA A 194 33.56 16.89 -6.89
N VAL A 195 33.84 17.70 -5.88
CA VAL A 195 35.07 18.56 -5.85
C VAL A 195 36.34 17.72 -5.88
N LEU A 196 36.36 16.57 -5.21
CA LEU A 196 37.53 15.67 -5.17
C LEU A 196 37.61 14.76 -6.39
N THR A 197 36.49 14.33 -6.94
CA THR A 197 36.44 13.36 -8.06
C THR A 197 36.60 14.03 -9.42
N LEU A 198 35.97 15.22 -9.64
CA LEU A 198 36.00 15.88 -10.94
C LEU A 198 37.42 16.16 -11.47
N PRO A 199 38.39 16.66 -10.65
CA PRO A 199 39.76 16.87 -11.13
C PRO A 199 40.43 15.56 -11.56
N VAL A 200 40.28 14.49 -10.78
CA VAL A 200 40.87 13.17 -11.10
C VAL A 200 40.25 12.66 -12.40
N PHE A 201 38.94 12.69 -12.52
CA PHE A 201 38.21 12.26 -13.72
C PHE A 201 38.66 13.08 -14.97
N ALA A 202 38.68 14.41 -14.87
CA ALA A 202 39.04 15.28 -16.00
C ALA A 202 40.47 15.01 -16.47
N VAL A 203 41.42 14.88 -15.53
CA VAL A 203 42.82 14.61 -15.83
C VAL A 203 42.96 13.23 -16.51
N THR A 204 42.29 12.21 -15.99
CA THR A 204 42.35 10.84 -16.57
C THR A 204 41.76 10.81 -17.97
N MET A 205 40.59 11.44 -18.17
CA MET A 205 39.94 11.51 -19.49
C MET A 205 40.77 12.30 -20.51
N LEU A 206 41.36 13.41 -20.10
CA LEU A 206 42.23 14.23 -20.98
C LEU A 206 43.53 13.47 -21.34
N HIS A 207 44.11 12.74 -20.38
CA HIS A 207 45.27 11.91 -20.62
C HIS A 207 45.00 10.76 -21.61
N MET A 208 43.82 10.13 -21.49
CA MET A 208 43.39 9.09 -22.44
C MET A 208 43.14 9.65 -23.84
N ALA A 209 42.63 10.89 -23.95
CA ALA A 209 42.37 11.51 -25.25
C ALA A 209 43.67 12.02 -25.92
N ASN A 210 44.55 12.65 -25.16
CA ASN A 210 45.86 13.15 -25.63
C ASN A 210 46.86 13.23 -24.48
N PRO A 211 47.75 12.20 -24.35
CA PRO A 211 48.73 12.16 -23.26
C PRO A 211 49.69 13.37 -23.20
N ALA A 212 49.88 14.06 -24.32
CA ALA A 212 50.79 15.21 -24.39
C ALA A 212 50.25 16.50 -23.72
N LEU A 213 48.93 16.55 -23.50
CA LEU A 213 48.27 17.73 -22.88
C LEU A 213 48.32 17.70 -21.35
N VAL A 214 48.66 16.58 -20.74
CA VAL A 214 48.57 16.41 -19.27
C VAL A 214 49.97 16.21 -18.69
N PRO A 215 50.45 17.10 -17.79
CA PRO A 215 51.68 16.90 -17.07
C PRO A 215 51.72 15.58 -16.30
N HIS A 216 52.82 14.83 -16.36
CA HIS A 216 52.99 13.51 -15.72
C HIS A 216 52.67 13.50 -14.20
N TRP A 217 52.94 14.63 -13.48
CA TRP A 217 52.62 14.70 -12.04
C TRP A 217 51.12 14.68 -11.73
N MET A 218 50.29 15.17 -12.66
CA MET A 218 48.80 15.15 -12.50
C MET A 218 48.23 13.73 -12.63
N VAL A 219 48.85 12.87 -13.39
CA VAL A 219 48.43 11.47 -13.62
C VAL A 219 49.02 10.53 -12.56
N ASN A 220 49.80 11.07 -11.61
CA ASN A 220 50.48 10.27 -10.59
C ASN A 220 49.43 9.46 -9.78
N PRO A 221 49.57 8.12 -9.71
CA PRO A 221 48.62 7.26 -8.97
C PRO A 221 48.44 7.62 -7.49
N TRP A 222 49.51 8.10 -6.84
CA TRP A 222 49.47 8.52 -5.44
C TRP A 222 48.67 9.80 -5.25
N LEU A 223 48.69 10.72 -6.19
CA LEU A 223 47.85 11.92 -6.15
C LEU A 223 46.38 11.56 -6.26
N GLN A 224 46.07 10.64 -7.17
CA GLN A 224 44.70 10.11 -7.31
C GLN A 224 44.26 9.39 -6.03
N ALA A 225 45.10 8.55 -5.43
CA ALA A 225 44.83 7.87 -4.16
C ALA A 225 44.51 8.87 -3.03
N ILE A 226 45.32 9.93 -2.88
CA ILE A 226 45.11 10.97 -1.84
C ILE A 226 43.78 11.68 -2.03
N LEU A 227 43.35 12.01 -3.26
CA LEU A 227 42.09 12.69 -3.54
C LEU A 227 40.87 11.75 -3.39
N ILE A 228 41.00 10.47 -3.77
CA ILE A 228 39.86 9.55 -3.77
C ILE A 228 39.67 8.80 -2.43
N THR A 229 40.73 8.68 -1.61
CA THR A 229 40.58 8.07 -0.26
C THR A 229 39.51 8.76 0.60
N PRO A 230 39.42 10.08 0.71
CA PRO A 230 38.33 10.75 1.39
C PRO A 230 36.96 10.47 0.75
N VAL A 231 36.90 10.33 -0.58
CA VAL A 231 35.65 9.97 -1.26
C VAL A 231 35.20 8.57 -0.87
N MET A 232 36.14 7.61 -0.86
CA MET A 232 35.87 6.23 -0.46
C MET A 232 35.34 6.14 0.99
N PHE A 233 36.04 6.72 1.97
CA PHE A 233 35.77 6.51 3.39
C PHE A 233 34.84 7.54 4.02
N TYR A 234 34.89 8.82 3.63
CA TYR A 234 34.03 9.86 4.17
C TYR A 234 32.74 10.01 3.36
N CYS A 235 32.83 10.17 2.04
CA CYS A 235 31.63 10.29 1.21
C CYS A 235 30.91 8.94 1.06
N GLY A 236 31.66 7.84 0.93
CA GLY A 236 31.13 6.48 0.83
C GLY A 236 30.62 5.90 2.16
N ARG A 237 30.88 6.57 3.31
CA ARG A 237 30.46 6.07 4.62
C ARG A 237 29.01 5.63 4.69
N PRO A 238 28.00 6.42 4.23
CA PRO A 238 26.59 6.00 4.30
C PRO A 238 26.25 4.77 3.45
N ILE A 239 27.11 4.44 2.48
CA ILE A 239 26.96 3.26 1.62
C ILE A 239 27.58 2.05 2.31
N HIS A 240 28.80 2.19 2.82
CA HIS A 240 29.58 1.09 3.39
C HIS A 240 29.07 0.65 4.77
N THR A 241 28.61 1.59 5.61
CA THR A 241 28.06 1.29 6.94
C THR A 241 26.74 0.53 6.89
N VAL A 242 26.03 0.58 5.76
CA VAL A 242 24.82 -0.21 5.52
C VAL A 242 25.14 -1.48 4.71
N GLY A 243 25.94 -1.36 3.65
CA GLY A 243 26.18 -2.43 2.70
C GLY A 243 26.93 -3.63 3.27
N PHE A 244 27.98 -3.42 4.06
CA PHE A 244 28.74 -4.52 4.67
C PHE A 244 27.97 -5.26 5.76
N PRO A 245 27.28 -4.60 6.71
CA PRO A 245 26.41 -5.30 7.65
C PRO A 245 25.26 -6.06 6.97
N ALA A 246 24.59 -5.47 5.96
CA ALA A 246 23.55 -6.15 5.20
C ALA A 246 24.05 -7.44 4.54
N LEU A 247 25.27 -7.40 3.99
CA LEU A 247 25.92 -8.59 3.44
C LEU A 247 26.19 -9.64 4.53
N ALA A 248 26.68 -9.21 5.71
CA ALA A 248 26.97 -10.10 6.83
C ALA A 248 25.69 -10.75 7.40
N HIS A 249 24.57 -10.01 7.45
CA HIS A 249 23.28 -10.50 7.93
C HIS A 249 22.46 -11.27 6.88
N ARG A 250 23.06 -11.63 5.73
CA ARG A 250 22.41 -12.38 4.63
C ARG A 250 21.20 -11.68 3.99
N SER A 251 21.11 -10.39 4.14
CA SER A 251 20.10 -9.52 3.53
C SER A 251 20.76 -8.50 2.60
N PRO A 252 21.48 -8.95 1.55
CA PRO A 252 22.26 -8.07 0.70
C PRO A 252 21.35 -7.15 -0.08
N ASP A 253 21.71 -5.87 -0.08
CA ASP A 253 21.02 -4.79 -0.75
C ASP A 253 21.87 -4.13 -1.84
N MET A 254 21.38 -3.02 -2.40
CA MET A 254 22.15 -2.25 -3.38
C MET A 254 23.47 -1.71 -2.82
N ASN A 255 23.51 -1.35 -1.51
CA ASN A 255 24.70 -0.83 -0.87
C ASN A 255 25.79 -1.91 -0.79
N SER A 256 25.37 -3.17 -0.62
CA SER A 256 26.26 -4.33 -0.61
C SER A 256 27.00 -4.47 -1.94
N LEU A 257 26.30 -4.33 -3.08
CA LEU A 257 26.91 -4.43 -4.41
C LEU A 257 27.89 -3.28 -4.68
N VAL A 258 27.48 -2.05 -4.38
CA VAL A 258 28.32 -0.86 -4.56
C VAL A 258 29.54 -0.92 -3.64
N SER A 259 29.36 -1.32 -2.36
CA SER A 259 30.47 -1.46 -1.42
C SER A 259 31.48 -2.52 -1.87
N LEU A 260 31.00 -3.65 -2.36
CA LEU A 260 31.85 -4.72 -2.87
C LEU A 260 32.64 -4.27 -4.12
N GLY A 261 31.94 -3.68 -5.10
CA GLY A 261 32.55 -3.24 -6.35
C GLY A 261 33.56 -2.11 -6.17
N THR A 262 33.20 -1.07 -5.39
CA THR A 262 34.12 0.06 -5.12
C THR A 262 35.29 -0.34 -4.24
N SER A 263 35.10 -1.25 -3.27
CA SER A 263 36.19 -1.78 -2.45
C SER A 263 37.15 -2.63 -3.26
N ALA A 264 36.66 -3.47 -4.17
CA ALA A 264 37.51 -4.26 -5.08
C ALA A 264 38.36 -3.37 -5.98
N ALA A 265 37.74 -2.34 -6.61
CA ALA A 265 38.46 -1.40 -7.46
C ALA A 265 39.48 -0.55 -6.68
N TYR A 266 39.12 -0.08 -5.46
CA TYR A 266 39.98 0.69 -4.60
C TYR A 266 41.19 -0.13 -4.12
N LEU A 267 40.97 -1.36 -3.64
CA LEU A 267 42.05 -2.26 -3.19
C LEU A 267 43.00 -2.62 -4.33
N TYR A 268 42.46 -2.92 -5.51
CA TYR A 268 43.29 -3.16 -6.69
C TYR A 268 44.16 -1.94 -7.01
N SER A 269 43.58 -0.76 -7.07
CA SER A 269 44.29 0.49 -7.34
C SER A 269 45.40 0.78 -6.30
N LEU A 270 45.07 0.53 -5.01
CA LEU A 270 46.06 0.70 -3.93
C LEU A 270 47.24 -0.31 -4.04
N VAL A 271 46.97 -1.58 -4.34
CA VAL A 271 48.01 -2.58 -4.57
C VAL A 271 48.85 -2.21 -5.77
N THR A 272 48.23 -1.67 -6.84
CA THR A 272 48.96 -1.16 -8.01
C THR A 272 49.95 -0.05 -7.65
N CYS A 273 49.59 0.83 -6.69
CA CYS A 273 50.48 1.90 -6.20
C CYS A 273 51.63 1.36 -5.34
N ILE A 274 51.30 0.44 -4.41
CA ILE A 274 52.29 -0.05 -3.41
C ILE A 274 53.22 -1.13 -3.99
N ALA A 275 52.66 -2.07 -4.76
CA ALA A 275 53.34 -3.24 -5.24
C ALA A 275 52.98 -3.55 -6.72
N PRO A 276 53.34 -2.64 -7.67
CA PRO A 276 53.00 -2.82 -9.08
C PRO A 276 53.51 -4.08 -9.69
N TRP A 277 54.57 -4.65 -9.13
CA TRP A 277 55.18 -5.92 -9.60
C TRP A 277 54.33 -7.16 -9.36
N VAL A 278 53.29 -7.07 -8.50
CA VAL A 278 52.34 -8.17 -8.25
C VAL A 278 51.48 -8.41 -9.48
N PHE A 279 51.27 -7.40 -10.29
CA PHE A 279 50.44 -7.47 -11.48
C PHE A 279 51.24 -7.60 -12.76
N PRO A 280 50.74 -8.36 -13.77
CA PRO A 280 51.35 -8.46 -15.11
C PRO A 280 51.49 -7.09 -15.78
N GLU A 281 52.42 -6.94 -16.68
CA GLU A 281 52.54 -5.77 -17.54
C GLU A 281 51.24 -5.55 -18.34
N GLY A 282 50.78 -4.29 -18.46
CA GLY A 282 49.50 -3.93 -19.04
C GLY A 282 48.30 -3.95 -18.07
N SER A 283 48.44 -4.56 -16.86
CA SER A 283 47.43 -4.55 -15.82
C SER A 283 47.82 -3.68 -14.60
N ARG A 284 48.69 -2.68 -14.79
CA ARG A 284 49.27 -1.84 -13.71
C ARG A 284 48.62 -0.44 -13.64
N GLU A 285 47.46 -0.27 -14.24
CA GLU A 285 46.74 1.01 -14.21
C GLU A 285 45.77 1.04 -13.04
N PRO A 286 45.77 2.12 -12.21
CA PRO A 286 44.83 2.25 -11.11
C PRO A 286 43.44 2.73 -11.64
N TYR A 287 42.38 2.40 -10.91
CA TYR A 287 40.98 2.79 -11.21
C TYR A 287 40.36 3.68 -10.13
N PHE A 288 41.17 4.59 -9.54
CA PHE A 288 40.70 5.52 -8.50
C PHE A 288 39.60 6.45 -9.02
N GLU A 289 39.71 6.93 -10.27
CA GLU A 289 38.71 7.77 -10.90
C GLU A 289 37.32 7.05 -10.94
N SER A 290 37.32 5.77 -11.25
CA SER A 290 36.12 4.94 -11.28
C SER A 290 35.45 4.82 -9.91
N VAL A 291 36.25 4.63 -8.85
CA VAL A 291 35.74 4.59 -7.46
C VAL A 291 35.10 5.92 -7.09
N GLY A 292 35.80 7.03 -7.36
CA GLY A 292 35.29 8.38 -7.06
C GLY A 292 33.99 8.69 -7.79
N VAL A 293 33.97 8.44 -9.10
CA VAL A 293 32.77 8.69 -9.94
C VAL A 293 31.58 7.84 -9.49
N VAL A 294 31.78 6.55 -9.22
CA VAL A 294 30.68 5.65 -8.81
C VAL A 294 30.10 6.10 -7.47
N ILE A 295 30.90 6.35 -6.44
CA ILE A 295 30.42 6.81 -5.13
C ILE A 295 29.67 8.14 -5.27
N THR A 296 30.23 9.09 -6.02
CA THR A 296 29.61 10.40 -6.23
C THR A 296 28.29 10.29 -6.97
N LEU A 297 28.19 9.47 -8.03
CA LEU A 297 26.95 9.26 -8.78
C LEU A 297 25.87 8.54 -7.95
N VAL A 298 26.27 7.58 -7.12
CA VAL A 298 25.34 6.94 -6.16
C VAL A 298 24.78 7.95 -5.16
N LEU A 299 25.62 8.83 -4.62
CA LEU A 299 25.19 9.89 -3.72
C LEU A 299 24.27 10.91 -4.42
N VAL A 300 24.57 11.29 -5.67
CA VAL A 300 23.68 12.14 -6.49
C VAL A 300 22.33 11.45 -6.69
N GLY A 301 22.31 10.16 -7.03
CA GLY A 301 21.08 9.38 -7.15
C GLY A 301 20.25 9.42 -5.86
N ARG A 302 20.87 9.19 -4.71
CA ARG A 302 20.21 9.29 -3.39
C ARG A 302 19.71 10.69 -3.05
N LEU A 303 20.47 11.71 -3.41
CA LEU A 303 20.04 13.11 -3.20
C LEU A 303 18.80 13.44 -4.04
N LEU A 304 18.77 13.00 -5.30
CA LEU A 304 17.61 13.18 -6.18
C LEU A 304 16.40 12.41 -5.65
N GLU A 305 16.62 11.19 -5.17
CA GLU A 305 15.61 10.37 -4.49
C GLU A 305 15.03 11.07 -3.27
N ALA A 306 15.88 11.53 -2.34
CA ALA A 306 15.45 12.24 -1.13
C ALA A 306 14.64 13.50 -1.45
N LYS A 307 15.08 14.28 -2.44
CA LYS A 307 14.34 15.46 -2.92
C LYS A 307 13.02 15.12 -3.58
N ALA A 308 12.93 14.01 -4.31
CA ALA A 308 11.68 13.55 -4.91
C ALA A 308 10.66 13.14 -3.84
N ARG A 309 11.12 12.45 -2.80
CA ARG A 309 10.28 12.09 -1.63
C ARG A 309 9.81 13.32 -0.85
N GLU A 310 10.67 14.34 -0.67
CA GLU A 310 10.27 15.62 -0.07
C GLU A 310 9.14 16.30 -0.87
N GLY A 311 9.21 16.25 -2.20
CA GLY A 311 8.20 16.80 -3.10
C GLY A 311 6.82 16.13 -2.96
N THR A 312 6.79 14.82 -2.71
CA THR A 312 5.54 14.04 -2.58
C THR A 312 4.85 14.23 -1.23
N GLY A 313 5.59 14.49 -0.14
CA GLY A 313 5.02 14.83 1.18
C GLY A 313 4.31 16.19 1.22
N LYS A 314 4.55 17.05 0.23
CA LYS A 314 3.92 18.39 0.15
C LYS A 314 2.40 18.36 0.00
N ALA A 315 1.82 17.29 -0.54
CA ALA A 315 0.37 17.16 -0.68
C ALA A 315 -0.31 17.11 0.71
N VAL A 316 0.18 16.29 1.63
CA VAL A 316 -0.32 16.24 3.03
C VAL A 316 -0.03 17.55 3.76
N GLN A 317 1.20 18.07 3.62
CA GLN A 317 1.58 19.37 4.21
C GLN A 317 0.74 20.53 3.65
N SER A 318 0.33 20.47 2.37
CA SER A 318 -0.54 21.51 1.81
C SER A 318 -1.92 21.49 2.45
N LEU A 319 -2.47 20.31 2.77
CA LEU A 319 -3.73 20.18 3.51
C LEU A 319 -3.58 20.76 4.93
N ILE A 320 -2.54 20.39 5.66
CA ILE A 320 -2.28 20.92 7.01
C ILE A 320 -2.07 22.45 7.01
N ARG A 321 -1.42 23.01 5.98
CA ARG A 321 -1.21 24.46 5.84
C ARG A 321 -2.50 25.23 5.54
N LEU A 322 -3.59 24.58 5.18
CA LEU A 322 -4.87 25.23 4.98
C LEU A 322 -5.50 25.67 6.29
N ARG A 323 -5.14 25.07 7.42
CA ARG A 323 -5.62 25.47 8.75
C ARG A 323 -5.10 26.88 9.07
N PRO A 324 -5.95 27.85 9.41
CA PRO A 324 -5.52 29.17 9.86
C PRO A 324 -4.75 29.04 11.19
N ARG A 325 -3.90 30.01 11.47
CA ARG A 325 -3.11 30.02 12.72
C ARG A 325 -3.87 30.65 13.88
N THR A 326 -4.80 31.56 13.57
CA THR A 326 -5.59 32.30 14.55
C THR A 326 -7.08 32.23 14.22
N ALA A 327 -7.91 32.32 15.21
CA ALA A 327 -9.36 32.39 15.11
C ALA A 327 -9.88 33.58 15.90
N HIS A 328 -10.97 34.21 15.45
CA HIS A 328 -11.66 35.29 16.14
C HIS A 328 -12.61 34.70 17.18
N LYS A 329 -12.15 34.57 18.42
CA LYS A 329 -12.97 34.03 19.52
C LYS A 329 -13.86 35.14 20.12
N LEU A 330 -15.17 34.89 20.19
CA LEU A 330 -16.13 35.83 20.77
C LEU A 330 -16.00 35.87 22.31
N ASN A 331 -15.92 37.09 22.88
CA ASN A 331 -15.76 37.33 24.33
C ASN A 331 -17.07 37.20 25.10
N ALA A 332 -17.99 36.33 24.71
CA ALA A 332 -19.30 36.18 25.36
C ALA A 332 -19.21 35.23 26.57
N THR A 333 -19.73 35.73 27.71
CA THR A 333 -19.79 34.98 28.98
C THR A 333 -20.95 34.01 29.10
N SER A 334 -21.91 33.98 28.16
CA SER A 334 -23.04 33.04 28.16
C SER A 334 -23.24 32.47 26.75
N ALA A 335 -23.09 31.18 26.63
CA ALA A 335 -23.05 30.43 25.37
C ALA A 335 -24.39 30.33 24.61
N ASP A 336 -25.49 30.82 25.13
CA ASP A 336 -26.83 30.47 24.64
C ASP A 336 -27.61 31.63 23.94
N ASN A 337 -27.07 32.85 23.88
CA ASN A 337 -27.78 33.93 23.22
C ASN A 337 -26.87 34.84 22.42
N VAL A 338 -26.75 34.59 21.12
CA VAL A 338 -26.04 35.44 20.16
C VAL A 338 -26.96 36.58 19.68
N ASP A 339 -28.29 36.49 19.93
CA ASP A 339 -29.31 37.45 19.58
C ASP A 339 -29.25 38.69 20.49
N GLY A 340 -28.54 39.70 20.08
CA GLY A 340 -28.33 40.93 20.82
C GLY A 340 -26.90 41.40 20.96
N ILE A 341 -25.94 40.56 20.56
CA ILE A 341 -24.51 40.94 20.54
C ILE A 341 -24.20 41.49 19.15
N GLU A 342 -23.67 42.73 19.07
CA GLU A 342 -23.05 43.23 17.84
C GLU A 342 -21.72 42.50 17.58
N TRP A 343 -21.80 41.19 17.24
CA TRP A 343 -20.63 40.33 17.04
C TRP A 343 -19.69 40.80 15.88
N ARG A 344 -20.18 41.70 15.01
CA ARG A 344 -19.39 42.36 13.98
C ARG A 344 -18.47 43.46 14.51
N ASN A 345 -18.67 43.89 15.77
CA ASN A 345 -17.85 44.90 16.38
C ASN A 345 -16.50 44.31 16.86
N PRO A 346 -15.36 44.86 16.43
CA PRO A 346 -14.03 44.36 16.83
C PRO A 346 -13.76 44.31 18.34
N ALA A 347 -14.50 45.08 19.13
CA ALA A 347 -14.37 45.09 20.60
C ALA A 347 -14.90 43.79 21.25
N HIS A 348 -15.71 42.98 20.55
CA HIS A 348 -16.40 41.83 21.11
C HIS A 348 -15.70 40.50 20.83
N PHE A 349 -14.59 40.49 20.11
CA PHE A 349 -13.82 39.26 19.87
C PHE A 349 -12.32 39.50 20.08
N THR A 350 -11.59 38.41 20.33
CA THR A 350 -10.14 38.42 20.52
C THR A 350 -9.52 37.43 19.56
N ASP A 351 -8.41 37.81 18.92
CA ASP A 351 -7.62 36.90 18.10
C ASP A 351 -6.89 35.92 19.01
N THR A 352 -7.25 34.64 18.87
CA THR A 352 -6.76 33.55 19.71
C THR A 352 -6.04 32.53 18.81
N ASP A 353 -4.94 31.97 19.31
CA ASP A 353 -4.26 30.89 18.61
C ASP A 353 -5.20 29.71 18.43
N ILE A 354 -5.19 29.09 17.24
CA ILE A 354 -6.08 27.98 16.91
C ILE A 354 -5.91 26.78 17.85
N ASP A 355 -4.71 26.59 18.40
CA ASP A 355 -4.42 25.48 19.31
C ASP A 355 -4.94 25.74 20.73
N ALA A 356 -5.40 26.96 21.02
CA ALA A 356 -6.05 27.35 22.28
C ALA A 356 -7.59 27.34 22.20
N ILE A 357 -8.17 27.01 21.05
CA ILE A 357 -9.63 26.88 20.87
C ILE A 357 -10.09 25.55 21.45
N VAL A 358 -11.20 25.59 22.19
CA VAL A 358 -11.84 24.40 22.78
C VAL A 358 -13.25 24.19 22.22
N THR A 359 -13.74 22.96 22.31
CA THR A 359 -15.09 22.61 21.91
C THR A 359 -16.12 23.46 22.69
N GLY A 360 -17.08 24.05 21.97
CA GLY A 360 -18.08 24.94 22.50
C GLY A 360 -17.77 26.43 22.34
N ASP A 361 -16.53 26.79 21.99
CA ASP A 361 -16.14 28.18 21.72
C ASP A 361 -16.95 28.79 20.56
N LEU A 362 -17.35 30.03 20.69
CA LEU A 362 -17.98 30.82 19.63
C LEU A 362 -16.93 31.57 18.84
N LEU A 363 -16.88 31.30 17.53
CA LEU A 363 -15.88 31.83 16.60
C LEU A 363 -16.58 32.65 15.52
N ILE A 364 -16.00 33.78 15.16
CA ILE A 364 -16.46 34.62 14.07
C ILE A 364 -15.64 34.27 12.83
N VAL A 365 -16.32 34.07 11.70
CA VAL A 365 -15.68 33.89 10.38
C VAL A 365 -16.18 34.99 9.46
N LYS A 366 -15.26 35.76 8.93
CA LYS A 366 -15.55 36.90 8.05
C LYS A 366 -15.40 36.52 6.57
N ASN A 367 -16.02 37.34 5.74
CA ASN A 367 -15.92 37.19 4.30
C ASN A 367 -14.46 37.15 3.83
N GLY A 368 -14.10 36.12 3.04
CA GLY A 368 -12.75 35.87 2.54
C GLY A 368 -11.85 35.08 3.50
N GLU A 369 -12.28 34.84 4.73
CA GLU A 369 -11.51 34.07 5.71
C GLU A 369 -11.76 32.57 5.58
N ARG A 370 -10.85 31.79 6.15
CA ARG A 370 -11.00 30.37 6.30
C ARG A 370 -11.70 30.01 7.59
N VAL A 371 -12.59 29.04 7.54
CA VAL A 371 -13.21 28.46 8.72
C VAL A 371 -12.12 27.86 9.62
N PRO A 372 -12.03 28.27 10.91
CA PRO A 372 -10.88 27.90 11.75
C PRO A 372 -10.87 26.44 12.18
N THR A 373 -12.04 25.87 12.49
CA THR A 373 -12.20 24.50 12.97
C THR A 373 -13.58 23.98 12.55
N ASP A 374 -13.89 22.71 12.81
CA ASP A 374 -15.20 22.17 12.52
C ASP A 374 -16.23 22.68 13.52
N GLY A 375 -17.46 22.95 13.04
CA GLY A 375 -18.48 23.52 13.90
C GLY A 375 -19.84 23.61 13.23
N VAL A 376 -20.77 24.30 13.93
CA VAL A 376 -22.12 24.57 13.47
C VAL A 376 -22.35 26.08 13.47
N ILE A 377 -22.96 26.61 12.43
CA ILE A 377 -23.34 28.04 12.37
C ILE A 377 -24.42 28.29 13.39
N VAL A 378 -24.21 29.30 14.23
CA VAL A 378 -25.16 29.74 15.24
C VAL A 378 -25.94 30.98 14.78
N ALA A 379 -25.27 31.88 14.05
CA ALA A 379 -25.88 33.11 13.52
C ALA A 379 -25.21 33.55 12.21
N GLY A 380 -25.99 34.18 11.34
CA GLY A 380 -25.50 34.69 10.05
C GLY A 380 -25.77 33.75 8.90
N GLU A 381 -25.38 34.16 7.70
CA GLU A 381 -25.46 33.38 6.47
C GLU A 381 -24.07 33.32 5.83
N ALA A 382 -23.67 32.16 5.33
CA ALA A 382 -22.38 31.94 4.77
C ALA A 382 -22.49 31.21 3.40
N ARG A 383 -21.74 31.68 2.42
CA ARG A 383 -21.51 30.93 1.18
C ARG A 383 -20.07 30.43 1.19
N ILE A 384 -19.94 29.11 1.30
CA ILE A 384 -18.65 28.48 1.60
C ILE A 384 -18.17 27.67 0.39
N ASP A 385 -16.90 27.81 0.06
CA ASP A 385 -16.19 26.96 -0.89
C ASP A 385 -15.56 25.78 -0.15
N GLU A 386 -16.13 24.61 -0.35
CA GLU A 386 -15.68 23.33 0.22
C GLU A 386 -14.85 22.51 -0.77
N SER A 387 -14.49 23.07 -1.94
CA SER A 387 -13.82 22.37 -3.04
C SER A 387 -12.50 21.70 -2.64
N MET A 388 -11.79 22.27 -1.67
CA MET A 388 -10.54 21.75 -1.15
C MET A 388 -10.69 20.42 -0.39
N ILE A 389 -11.89 20.13 0.11
CA ILE A 389 -12.21 18.93 0.88
C ILE A 389 -13.05 17.97 0.03
N THR A 390 -14.13 18.46 -0.56
CA THR A 390 -15.07 17.64 -1.32
C THR A 390 -14.64 17.38 -2.78
N GLY A 391 -13.77 18.22 -3.32
CA GLY A 391 -13.39 18.21 -4.73
C GLY A 391 -14.47 18.81 -5.67
N GLU A 392 -15.55 19.38 -5.12
CA GLU A 392 -16.63 20.02 -5.87
C GLU A 392 -16.41 21.53 -5.96
N SER A 393 -16.38 22.09 -7.16
CA SER A 393 -16.09 23.51 -7.37
C SER A 393 -17.28 24.45 -7.13
N LYS A 394 -18.47 23.92 -6.77
CA LYS A 394 -19.67 24.74 -6.57
C LYS A 394 -19.81 25.15 -5.09
N PRO A 395 -19.76 26.46 -4.77
CA PRO A 395 -19.92 26.92 -3.39
C PRO A 395 -21.30 26.58 -2.84
N VAL A 396 -21.35 26.17 -1.56
CA VAL A 396 -22.56 25.80 -0.83
C VAL A 396 -23.05 26.97 0.04
N SER A 397 -24.37 27.24 0.06
CA SER A 397 -24.96 28.21 0.98
C SER A 397 -25.35 27.51 2.27
N LYS A 398 -24.97 28.09 3.41
CA LYS A 398 -25.23 27.58 4.78
C LYS A 398 -25.80 28.65 5.66
N THR A 399 -26.70 28.24 6.56
CA THR A 399 -27.46 29.07 7.49
C THR A 399 -27.30 28.57 8.92
N ALA A 400 -27.90 29.25 9.88
CA ALA A 400 -27.88 28.81 11.27
C ALA A 400 -28.44 27.39 11.42
N GLY A 401 -27.71 26.53 12.12
CA GLY A 401 -27.94 25.08 12.26
C GLY A 401 -27.15 24.20 11.33
N ASP A 402 -26.55 24.74 10.24
CA ASP A 402 -25.79 23.96 9.29
C ASP A 402 -24.35 23.69 9.78
N PRO A 403 -23.79 22.50 9.53
CA PRO A 403 -22.40 22.19 9.87
C PRO A 403 -21.42 22.87 8.90
N VAL A 404 -20.27 23.31 9.41
CA VAL A 404 -19.15 23.87 8.63
C VAL A 404 -17.85 23.15 8.96
N THR A 405 -17.05 22.93 7.94
CA THR A 405 -15.78 22.19 8.06
C THR A 405 -14.59 23.15 8.06
N GLY A 406 -13.64 22.89 8.94
CA GLY A 406 -12.41 23.67 9.06
C GLY A 406 -11.62 23.74 7.76
N ALA A 407 -10.88 24.83 7.57
CA ALA A 407 -10.06 25.15 6.38
C ALA A 407 -10.82 25.45 5.08
N THR A 408 -12.15 25.30 5.02
CA THR A 408 -12.98 25.79 3.91
C THR A 408 -12.99 27.30 3.87
N VAL A 409 -13.34 27.91 2.73
CA VAL A 409 -13.24 29.37 2.54
C VAL A 409 -14.63 29.99 2.48
N LEU A 410 -14.88 30.98 3.33
CA LEU A 410 -16.12 31.75 3.29
C LEU A 410 -16.04 32.81 2.21
N LEU A 411 -16.73 32.59 1.08
CA LEU A 411 -16.69 33.47 -0.10
C LEU A 411 -17.63 34.67 0.02
N LYS A 412 -18.74 34.55 0.76
CA LYS A 412 -19.72 35.63 0.92
C LYS A 412 -20.46 35.48 2.24
N GLY A 413 -20.71 36.60 2.92
CA GLY A 413 -21.37 36.66 4.20
C GLY A 413 -20.37 36.72 5.35
N ASP A 414 -20.89 36.79 6.57
CA ASP A 414 -20.17 36.66 7.83
C ASP A 414 -21.03 35.78 8.74
N CYS A 415 -20.41 34.92 9.50
CA CYS A 415 -21.14 34.03 10.42
C CYS A 415 -20.44 33.88 11.77
N VAL A 416 -21.22 33.54 12.77
CA VAL A 416 -20.77 33.04 14.06
C VAL A 416 -21.00 31.55 14.08
N MET A 417 -19.95 30.77 14.37
CA MET A 417 -20.03 29.34 14.51
C MET A 417 -19.66 28.90 15.92
N ARG A 418 -20.18 27.76 16.33
CA ARG A 418 -19.77 27.07 17.56
C ARG A 418 -18.83 25.93 17.18
N ALA A 419 -17.64 25.91 17.76
CA ALA A 419 -16.68 24.83 17.57
C ALA A 419 -17.23 23.50 18.12
N THR A 420 -17.29 22.46 17.29
CA THR A 420 -17.74 21.11 17.68
C THR A 420 -16.56 20.13 17.79
N GLN A 421 -15.58 20.25 16.89
CA GLN A 421 -14.37 19.44 16.92
C GLN A 421 -13.14 20.34 16.76
N VAL A 422 -12.09 20.07 17.54
CA VAL A 422 -10.86 20.88 17.58
C VAL A 422 -9.61 20.01 17.55
N GLY A 423 -8.50 20.58 17.15
CA GLY A 423 -7.19 19.90 17.19
C GLY A 423 -7.10 18.66 16.29
N ALA A 424 -6.81 17.52 16.89
CA ALA A 424 -6.66 16.24 16.20
C ALA A 424 -7.98 15.65 15.69
N ASP A 425 -9.09 16.03 16.30
CA ASP A 425 -10.43 15.47 16.02
C ASP A 425 -11.10 16.14 14.81
N THR A 426 -10.54 17.23 14.26
CA THR A 426 -11.08 17.87 13.06
C THR A 426 -11.00 16.97 11.84
N VAL A 427 -11.99 17.07 10.95
CA VAL A 427 -12.05 16.34 9.67
C VAL A 427 -10.76 16.48 8.87
N LEU A 428 -10.20 17.69 8.81
CA LEU A 428 -8.93 17.92 8.11
C LEU A 428 -7.76 17.14 8.75
N SER A 429 -7.69 17.09 10.08
CA SER A 429 -6.65 16.34 10.81
C SER A 429 -6.81 14.83 10.60
N GLN A 430 -8.04 14.34 10.60
CA GLN A 430 -8.34 12.94 10.32
C GLN A 430 -7.98 12.56 8.88
N ILE A 431 -8.28 13.41 7.89
CA ILE A 431 -7.86 13.22 6.48
C ILE A 431 -6.33 13.14 6.40
N ALA A 432 -5.62 14.07 7.03
CA ALA A 432 -4.16 14.07 7.02
C ALA A 432 -3.60 12.78 7.65
N ALA A 433 -4.14 12.32 8.77
CA ALA A 433 -3.76 11.08 9.43
C ALA A 433 -4.05 9.84 8.58
N MET A 434 -5.20 9.79 7.88
CA MET A 434 -5.53 8.70 6.94
C MET A 434 -4.53 8.63 5.79
N VAL A 435 -4.22 9.76 5.16
CA VAL A 435 -3.26 9.79 4.04
C VAL A 435 -1.86 9.39 4.53
N ALA A 436 -1.43 9.84 5.70
CA ALA A 436 -0.16 9.45 6.30
C ALA A 436 -0.12 7.93 6.57
N ARG A 437 -1.18 7.36 7.15
CA ARG A 437 -1.32 5.91 7.39
C ARG A 437 -1.31 5.12 6.08
N ALA A 438 -2.01 5.60 5.04
CA ALA A 438 -2.02 4.95 3.73
C ALA A 438 -0.62 4.93 3.08
N GLN A 439 0.16 6.00 3.26
CA GLN A 439 1.54 6.07 2.76
C GLN A 439 2.49 5.10 3.47
N ALA A 440 2.22 4.76 4.72
CA ALA A 440 2.99 3.79 5.49
C ALA A 440 2.71 2.33 5.07
N THR A 441 1.55 2.05 4.45
CA THR A 441 1.17 0.70 4.03
C THR A 441 1.84 0.28 2.72
N LYS A 442 2.09 -1.03 2.56
CA LYS A 442 2.71 -1.58 1.35
C LYS A 442 1.69 -2.22 0.42
N ALA A 443 1.80 -1.89 -0.86
CA ALA A 443 1.04 -2.56 -1.91
C ALA A 443 1.55 -3.99 -2.15
N PRO A 444 0.68 -4.96 -2.48
CA PRO A 444 1.09 -6.32 -2.85
C PRO A 444 2.15 -6.39 -3.96
N VAL A 445 2.07 -5.49 -4.94
CA VAL A 445 3.07 -5.41 -6.02
C VAL A 445 4.46 -5.02 -5.49
N GLN A 446 4.54 -4.23 -4.42
CA GLN A 446 5.81 -3.88 -3.78
C GLN A 446 6.42 -5.10 -3.07
N GLN A 447 5.62 -5.88 -2.36
CA GLN A 447 6.09 -7.12 -1.71
C GLN A 447 6.66 -8.11 -2.74
N LEU A 448 6.04 -8.19 -3.93
CA LEU A 448 6.56 -9.00 -5.03
C LEU A 448 7.92 -8.48 -5.54
N ALA A 449 8.06 -7.18 -5.71
CA ALA A 449 9.32 -6.56 -6.13
C ALA A 449 10.44 -6.81 -5.11
N ASP A 450 10.15 -6.70 -3.82
CA ASP A 450 11.08 -6.97 -2.73
C ASP A 450 11.51 -8.45 -2.70
N LYS A 451 10.57 -9.37 -2.93
CA LYS A 451 10.85 -10.80 -3.05
C LYS A 451 11.81 -11.09 -4.21
N ILE A 452 11.61 -10.45 -5.36
CA ILE A 452 12.50 -10.58 -6.53
C ILE A 452 13.89 -10.05 -6.18
N ALA A 453 14.01 -8.90 -5.52
CA ALA A 453 15.29 -8.29 -5.15
C ALA A 453 16.15 -9.21 -4.27
N ARG A 454 15.54 -9.97 -3.37
CA ARG A 454 16.21 -10.94 -2.49
C ARG A 454 17.00 -12.02 -3.26
N TYR A 455 16.47 -12.48 -4.39
CA TYR A 455 17.15 -13.47 -5.23
C TYR A 455 18.09 -12.81 -6.24
N PHE A 456 17.77 -11.61 -6.66
CA PHE A 456 18.50 -10.88 -7.69
C PHE A 456 19.94 -10.55 -7.27
N VAL A 457 20.14 -10.04 -6.04
CA VAL A 457 21.48 -9.61 -5.59
C VAL A 457 22.48 -10.77 -5.50
N PRO A 458 22.17 -11.92 -4.86
CA PRO A 458 23.06 -13.09 -4.91
C PRO A 458 23.32 -13.59 -6.34
N ALA A 459 22.31 -13.57 -7.21
CA ALA A 459 22.49 -13.97 -8.61
C ALA A 459 23.50 -13.07 -9.34
N VAL A 460 23.40 -11.74 -9.14
CA VAL A 460 24.37 -10.79 -9.70
C VAL A 460 25.79 -11.04 -9.18
N MET A 461 25.95 -11.32 -7.89
CA MET A 461 27.26 -11.67 -7.33
C MET A 461 27.87 -12.90 -8.02
N ILE A 462 27.05 -13.93 -8.27
CA ILE A 462 27.48 -15.14 -9.00
C ILE A 462 27.86 -14.78 -10.44
N ILE A 463 27.06 -13.96 -11.12
CA ILE A 463 27.36 -13.49 -12.48
C ILE A 463 28.71 -12.74 -12.51
N ALA A 464 28.96 -11.86 -11.53
CA ALA A 464 30.24 -11.13 -11.45
C ALA A 464 31.44 -12.08 -11.21
N ILE A 465 31.28 -13.07 -10.34
CA ILE A 465 32.33 -14.11 -10.09
C ILE A 465 32.64 -14.87 -11.39
N TRP A 466 31.60 -15.32 -12.10
CA TRP A 466 31.81 -16.03 -13.36
C TRP A 466 32.36 -15.13 -14.47
N THR A 467 31.90 -13.89 -14.56
CA THR A 467 32.46 -12.89 -15.49
C THR A 467 33.95 -12.71 -15.24
N PHE A 468 34.37 -12.51 -13.98
CA PHE A 468 35.77 -12.40 -13.62
C PHE A 468 36.58 -13.63 -14.03
N ALA A 469 36.11 -14.84 -13.68
CA ALA A 469 36.76 -16.08 -13.98
C ALA A 469 36.92 -16.33 -15.50
N ILE A 470 35.88 -16.05 -16.28
CA ILE A 470 35.91 -16.19 -17.74
C ILE A 470 36.93 -15.24 -18.36
N TRP A 471 36.94 -13.96 -17.95
CA TRP A 471 37.85 -12.97 -18.49
C TRP A 471 39.32 -13.25 -18.09
N VAL A 472 39.60 -13.69 -16.86
CA VAL A 472 40.96 -14.10 -16.45
C VAL A 472 41.43 -15.33 -17.22
N SER A 473 40.53 -16.25 -17.56
CA SER A 473 40.84 -17.52 -18.19
C SER A 473 40.93 -17.46 -19.72
N LEU A 474 40.00 -16.75 -20.34
CA LEU A 474 39.76 -16.77 -21.79
C LEU A 474 39.89 -15.39 -22.44
N GLY A 475 39.99 -14.32 -21.66
CA GLY A 475 40.05 -12.96 -22.16
C GLY A 475 41.38 -12.64 -22.88
N PRO A 476 41.39 -11.62 -23.77
CA PRO A 476 42.64 -11.12 -24.35
C PRO A 476 43.46 -10.35 -23.31
N ALA A 477 44.76 -10.22 -23.54
CA ALA A 477 45.62 -9.42 -22.68
C ALA A 477 45.26 -7.92 -22.77
N PRO A 478 45.30 -7.19 -21.67
CA PRO A 478 45.59 -7.58 -20.28
C PRO A 478 44.40 -8.23 -19.55
N GLN A 479 44.45 -9.55 -19.36
CA GLN A 479 43.34 -10.36 -18.88
C GLN A 479 42.78 -9.91 -17.51
N LEU A 480 43.66 -9.63 -16.54
CA LEU A 480 43.26 -9.28 -15.18
C LEU A 480 42.56 -7.91 -15.13
N ALA A 481 43.03 -6.92 -15.90
CA ALA A 481 42.42 -5.60 -16.00
C ALA A 481 41.01 -5.70 -16.58
N HIS A 482 40.86 -6.44 -17.69
CA HIS A 482 39.54 -6.66 -18.30
C HIS A 482 38.58 -7.41 -17.35
N ALA A 483 39.08 -8.45 -16.65
CA ALA A 483 38.28 -9.20 -15.68
C ALA A 483 37.76 -8.34 -14.53
N LEU A 484 38.64 -7.48 -14.00
CA LEU A 484 38.22 -6.56 -12.91
C LEU A 484 37.19 -5.54 -13.39
N VAL A 485 37.45 -4.88 -14.50
CA VAL A 485 36.58 -3.86 -15.09
C VAL A 485 35.18 -4.44 -15.36
N THR A 486 35.12 -5.60 -16.01
CA THR A 486 33.84 -6.25 -16.34
C THR A 486 33.10 -6.72 -15.09
N ALA A 487 33.77 -7.36 -14.12
CA ALA A 487 33.14 -7.81 -12.88
C ALA A 487 32.61 -6.64 -12.04
N VAL A 488 33.40 -5.58 -11.90
CA VAL A 488 32.97 -4.34 -11.18
C VAL A 488 31.84 -3.67 -11.94
N SER A 489 31.87 -3.57 -13.26
CA SER A 489 30.80 -3.03 -14.09
C SER A 489 29.49 -3.81 -13.92
N VAL A 490 29.55 -5.15 -13.85
CA VAL A 490 28.38 -6.00 -13.57
C VAL A 490 27.80 -5.70 -12.20
N LEU A 491 28.62 -5.58 -11.15
CA LEU A 491 28.13 -5.28 -9.79
C LEU A 491 27.46 -3.91 -9.72
N ILE A 492 27.98 -2.92 -10.44
CA ILE A 492 27.47 -1.55 -10.40
C ILE A 492 26.20 -1.41 -11.24
N ILE A 493 26.18 -1.89 -12.48
CA ILE A 493 25.02 -1.74 -13.37
C ILE A 493 23.80 -2.51 -12.87
N ALA A 494 24.04 -3.63 -12.19
CA ALA A 494 23.00 -4.46 -11.62
C ALA A 494 22.34 -3.86 -10.36
N CYS A 495 22.76 -2.68 -9.91
CA CYS A 495 22.14 -2.04 -8.74
C CYS A 495 20.65 -1.79 -8.98
N PRO A 496 19.72 -2.40 -8.22
CA PRO A 496 18.29 -2.19 -8.40
C PRO A 496 17.78 -0.93 -7.66
N CYS A 497 18.53 0.19 -7.74
CA CYS A 497 18.27 1.41 -7.00
C CYS A 497 16.86 1.98 -7.28
N ALA A 498 16.42 1.92 -8.54
CA ALA A 498 15.11 2.37 -8.97
C ALA A 498 13.96 1.46 -8.48
N LEU A 499 14.23 0.18 -8.21
CA LEU A 499 13.20 -0.79 -7.82
C LEU A 499 12.53 -0.45 -6.48
N GLY A 500 13.33 -0.07 -5.49
CA GLY A 500 12.82 0.30 -4.15
C GLY A 500 11.93 1.54 -4.14
N LEU A 501 12.03 2.40 -5.17
CA LEU A 501 11.27 3.64 -5.31
C LEU A 501 10.07 3.54 -6.24
N ALA A 502 10.07 2.57 -7.14
CA ALA A 502 9.11 2.45 -8.23
C ALA A 502 7.64 2.46 -7.73
N THR A 503 7.37 1.78 -6.62
CA THR A 503 6.03 1.67 -6.05
C THR A 503 5.73 2.78 -5.04
N PRO A 504 6.55 3.04 -4.01
CA PRO A 504 6.21 4.05 -3.00
C PRO A 504 5.98 5.44 -3.59
N LEU A 505 6.81 5.88 -4.52
CA LEU A 505 6.69 7.20 -5.12
C LEU A 505 5.38 7.34 -5.90
N SER A 506 5.03 6.34 -6.73
CA SER A 506 3.78 6.36 -7.49
C SER A 506 2.56 6.31 -6.58
N VAL A 507 2.59 5.51 -5.52
CA VAL A 507 1.50 5.43 -4.53
C VAL A 507 1.32 6.76 -3.82
N THR A 508 2.41 7.38 -3.33
CA THR A 508 2.34 8.67 -2.61
C THR A 508 1.76 9.78 -3.49
N VAL A 509 2.21 9.89 -4.74
CA VAL A 509 1.66 10.86 -5.70
C VAL A 509 0.16 10.61 -5.94
N SER A 510 -0.22 9.35 -6.07
CA SER A 510 -1.62 8.97 -6.33
C SER A 510 -2.53 9.23 -5.14
N LEU A 511 -2.08 8.93 -3.90
CA LEU A 511 -2.84 9.25 -2.69
C LEU A 511 -3.05 10.76 -2.56
N GLY A 512 -2.03 11.57 -2.88
CA GLY A 512 -2.16 13.02 -2.93
C GLY A 512 -3.15 13.49 -4.00
N LEU A 513 -3.09 12.91 -5.21
CA LEU A 513 -4.03 13.21 -6.30
C LEU A 513 -5.47 12.79 -5.94
N GLY A 514 -5.64 11.63 -5.29
CA GLY A 514 -6.93 11.17 -4.79
C GLY A 514 -7.52 12.14 -3.77
N ALA A 515 -6.74 12.49 -2.75
CA ALA A 515 -7.17 13.39 -1.68
C ALA A 515 -7.62 14.77 -2.22
N THR A 516 -6.88 15.35 -3.17
CA THR A 516 -7.25 16.64 -3.80
C THR A 516 -8.49 16.54 -4.70
N ASN A 517 -8.93 15.34 -5.06
CA ASN A 517 -10.14 15.07 -5.85
C ASN A 517 -11.28 14.46 -5.03
N GLY A 518 -11.20 14.53 -3.69
CA GLY A 518 -12.21 14.03 -2.78
C GLY A 518 -12.27 12.49 -2.65
N VAL A 519 -11.20 11.78 -3.01
CA VAL A 519 -11.06 10.33 -2.88
C VAL A 519 -9.97 10.03 -1.86
N LEU A 520 -10.35 9.59 -0.67
CA LEU A 520 -9.42 9.19 0.38
C LEU A 520 -9.27 7.67 0.36
N VAL A 521 -8.04 7.19 0.29
CA VAL A 521 -7.73 5.75 0.28
C VAL A 521 -6.92 5.43 1.54
N THR A 522 -7.36 4.45 2.31
CA THR A 522 -6.77 4.11 3.62
C THR A 522 -5.52 3.25 3.52
N SER A 523 -5.27 2.59 2.38
CA SER A 523 -4.11 1.73 2.20
C SER A 523 -3.66 1.61 0.74
N ALA A 524 -2.38 1.36 0.53
CA ALA A 524 -1.84 1.05 -0.79
C ALA A 524 -2.42 -0.25 -1.38
N LYS A 525 -2.83 -1.19 -0.53
CA LYS A 525 -3.55 -2.41 -0.93
C LYS A 525 -4.91 -2.06 -1.55
N ALA A 526 -5.70 -1.23 -0.89
CA ALA A 526 -7.00 -0.77 -1.39
C ALA A 526 -6.87 -0.04 -2.74
N LEU A 527 -5.83 0.81 -2.88
CA LEU A 527 -5.53 1.48 -4.14
C LEU A 527 -5.21 0.49 -5.27
N GLU A 528 -4.45 -0.58 -4.99
CA GLU A 528 -4.17 -1.63 -5.97
C GLU A 528 -5.42 -2.45 -6.31
N GLN A 529 -6.25 -2.77 -5.31
CA GLN A 529 -7.45 -3.60 -5.46
C GLN A 529 -8.54 -2.91 -6.30
N ALA A 530 -8.71 -1.59 -6.18
CA ALA A 530 -9.78 -0.84 -6.84
C ALA A 530 -9.84 -1.04 -8.37
N ARG A 531 -8.72 -1.29 -9.05
CA ARG A 531 -8.71 -1.61 -10.50
C ARG A 531 -9.28 -2.99 -10.84
N ARG A 532 -9.40 -3.88 -9.84
CA ARG A 532 -9.85 -5.27 -10.04
C ARG A 532 -11.33 -5.43 -9.75
N ILE A 533 -12.02 -4.35 -9.43
CA ILE A 533 -13.47 -4.37 -9.21
C ILE A 533 -14.18 -4.88 -10.46
N GLY A 534 -15.00 -5.91 -10.30
CA GLY A 534 -15.84 -6.47 -11.35
C GLY A 534 -17.32 -6.41 -11.00
N THR A 535 -17.64 -6.22 -9.70
CA THR A 535 -18.99 -5.99 -9.22
C THR A 535 -18.99 -4.86 -8.21
N VAL A 536 -19.90 -3.90 -8.37
CA VAL A 536 -20.16 -2.85 -7.37
C VAL A 536 -21.54 -3.06 -6.81
N VAL A 537 -21.61 -3.18 -5.49
CA VAL A 537 -22.84 -3.31 -4.72
C VAL A 537 -23.11 -1.97 -4.05
N PHE A 538 -24.26 -1.39 -4.29
CA PHE A 538 -24.67 -0.12 -3.73
C PHE A 538 -25.74 -0.32 -2.67
N ASP A 539 -25.63 0.37 -1.56
CA ASP A 539 -26.82 0.64 -0.75
C ASP A 539 -27.77 1.61 -1.46
N LYS A 540 -29.04 1.56 -1.14
CA LYS A 540 -30.03 2.46 -1.72
C LYS A 540 -30.03 3.84 -1.03
N THR A 541 -30.34 3.83 0.26
CA THR A 541 -30.68 5.02 1.04
C THR A 541 -29.41 5.79 1.45
N GLY A 542 -29.37 7.10 1.21
CA GLY A 542 -28.18 7.89 1.51
C GLY A 542 -27.03 7.70 0.50
N THR A 543 -27.05 6.64 -0.31
CA THR A 543 -26.03 6.29 -1.32
C THR A 543 -26.50 6.64 -2.72
N ILE A 544 -27.45 5.91 -3.29
CA ILE A 544 -28.05 6.18 -4.62
C ILE A 544 -29.06 7.32 -4.52
N THR A 545 -29.82 7.35 -3.43
CA THR A 545 -30.85 8.33 -3.14
C THR A 545 -30.44 9.28 -2.02
N ARG A 546 -31.14 10.40 -1.89
CA ARG A 546 -30.84 11.43 -0.87
C ARG A 546 -31.26 11.02 0.55
N GLY A 547 -32.18 10.06 0.67
CA GLY A 547 -32.91 9.80 1.90
C GLY A 547 -33.91 10.93 2.20
N VAL A 548 -34.83 10.70 3.13
CA VAL A 548 -35.80 11.73 3.58
C VAL A 548 -35.16 12.51 4.72
N VAL A 549 -34.54 13.64 4.45
CA VAL A 549 -33.83 14.46 5.45
C VAL A 549 -34.52 15.78 5.76
N ASP A 550 -35.63 16.13 5.07
CA ASP A 550 -36.19 17.47 5.21
C ASP A 550 -37.24 17.60 6.31
N ALA A 551 -37.08 18.65 7.14
CA ALA A 551 -38.12 19.15 8.05
C ALA A 551 -39.40 19.63 7.32
N ALA A 552 -39.36 19.68 5.98
CA ALA A 552 -40.49 19.96 5.08
C ALA A 552 -41.10 18.69 4.49
N ALA A 553 -40.75 17.51 5.02
CA ALA A 553 -41.34 16.25 4.58
C ALA A 553 -42.87 16.27 4.76
N ASP A 554 -43.57 15.98 3.69
CA ASP A 554 -45.04 15.85 3.70
C ASP A 554 -45.39 14.50 4.36
N TRP A 555 -45.72 14.53 5.65
CA TRP A 555 -46.00 13.32 6.46
C TRP A 555 -47.22 12.54 5.95
N ASP A 556 -48.02 13.14 5.07
CA ASP A 556 -49.17 12.49 4.43
C ASP A 556 -48.77 11.65 3.22
N LYS A 557 -47.52 11.79 2.72
CA LYS A 557 -46.98 11.00 1.62
C LYS A 557 -46.05 9.90 2.11
N PRO A 558 -46.11 8.69 1.52
CA PRO A 558 -45.18 7.62 1.85
C PRO A 558 -43.70 8.06 1.62
N SER A 559 -42.80 7.70 2.54
CA SER A 559 -41.38 8.08 2.49
C SER A 559 -40.69 7.69 1.18
N TYR A 560 -41.11 6.61 0.53
CA TYR A 560 -40.59 6.15 -0.73
C TYR A 560 -40.92 7.05 -1.95
N GLU A 561 -41.96 7.90 -1.86
CA GLU A 561 -42.29 8.88 -2.92
C GLU A 561 -41.42 10.13 -2.82
N GLN A 562 -40.88 10.40 -1.64
CA GLN A 562 -40.06 11.58 -1.34
C GLN A 562 -38.54 11.31 -1.53
N ASP A 563 -38.12 10.02 -1.56
CA ASP A 563 -36.72 9.65 -1.71
C ASP A 563 -36.29 9.74 -3.17
N THR A 564 -35.49 10.77 -3.50
CA THR A 564 -35.08 11.11 -4.86
C THR A 564 -33.66 10.63 -5.17
N VAL A 565 -33.41 10.24 -6.44
CA VAL A 565 -32.08 9.83 -6.91
C VAL A 565 -31.10 11.02 -6.84
N LYS A 566 -29.90 10.79 -6.30
CA LYS A 566 -28.83 11.81 -6.27
C LYS A 566 -28.35 12.15 -7.70
N GLU A 567 -27.97 13.43 -7.87
CA GLU A 567 -27.29 13.89 -9.08
C GLU A 567 -26.01 13.08 -9.33
N GLY A 568 -25.76 12.65 -10.56
CA GLY A 568 -24.58 11.84 -10.91
C GLY A 568 -24.74 10.33 -10.78
N SER A 569 -25.75 9.81 -10.03
CA SER A 569 -25.94 8.36 -9.84
C SER A 569 -26.15 7.60 -11.16
N ARG A 570 -26.97 8.13 -12.06
CA ARG A 570 -27.19 7.54 -13.40
C ARG A 570 -25.90 7.52 -14.23
N GLU A 571 -25.16 8.62 -14.21
CA GLU A 571 -23.90 8.76 -14.94
C GLU A 571 -22.86 7.77 -14.42
N ALA A 572 -22.74 7.64 -13.09
CA ALA A 572 -21.83 6.70 -12.45
C ALA A 572 -22.15 5.25 -12.82
N VAL A 573 -23.42 4.83 -12.71
CA VAL A 573 -23.84 3.47 -13.05
C VAL A 573 -23.64 3.18 -14.54
N ALA A 574 -23.99 4.14 -15.41
CA ALA A 574 -23.76 3.99 -16.85
C ALA A 574 -22.27 3.84 -17.19
N ALA A 575 -21.39 4.62 -16.51
CA ALA A 575 -19.94 4.54 -16.71
C ALA A 575 -19.33 3.22 -16.18
N LEU A 576 -19.87 2.66 -15.10
CA LEU A 576 -19.47 1.33 -14.59
C LEU A 576 -19.87 0.23 -15.57
N ARG A 577 -21.11 0.25 -16.05
CA ARG A 577 -21.61 -0.72 -17.02
C ARG A 577 -20.85 -0.66 -18.35
N ALA A 578 -20.52 0.54 -18.82
CA ALA A 578 -19.69 0.72 -20.03
C ALA A 578 -18.29 0.08 -19.88
N ARG A 579 -17.80 -0.09 -18.65
CA ARG A 579 -16.54 -0.80 -18.35
C ARG A 579 -16.73 -2.31 -18.12
N GLY A 580 -17.96 -2.85 -18.27
CA GLY A 580 -18.28 -4.25 -18.01
C GLY A 580 -18.32 -4.61 -16.51
N ILE A 581 -18.47 -3.62 -15.64
CA ILE A 581 -18.61 -3.81 -14.18
C ILE A 581 -20.09 -4.04 -13.89
N ARG A 582 -20.40 -5.17 -13.24
CA ARG A 582 -21.76 -5.52 -12.80
C ARG A 582 -22.18 -4.60 -11.67
N THR A 583 -23.42 -4.11 -11.73
CA THR A 583 -23.99 -3.23 -10.71
C THR A 583 -25.11 -3.96 -9.96
N VAL A 584 -25.05 -3.95 -8.63
CA VAL A 584 -26.02 -4.58 -7.74
C VAL A 584 -26.51 -3.52 -6.74
N MET A 585 -27.80 -3.52 -6.40
CA MET A 585 -28.34 -2.67 -5.34
C MET A 585 -28.90 -3.54 -4.22
N LEU A 586 -28.53 -3.24 -2.98
CA LEU A 586 -29.12 -3.80 -1.76
C LEU A 586 -30.10 -2.79 -1.18
N SER A 587 -31.32 -3.22 -0.82
CA SER A 587 -32.34 -2.37 -0.23
C SER A 587 -33.21 -3.13 0.76
N GLY A 588 -33.60 -2.47 1.85
CA GLY A 588 -34.63 -2.95 2.78
C GLY A 588 -36.05 -2.74 2.29
N ASP A 589 -36.23 -2.05 1.16
CA ASP A 589 -37.54 -1.75 0.60
C ASP A 589 -38.15 -2.93 -0.12
N LYS A 590 -39.47 -2.83 -0.32
CA LYS A 590 -40.23 -3.80 -1.15
C LYS A 590 -39.76 -3.77 -2.61
N ALA A 591 -39.93 -4.89 -3.29
CA ALA A 591 -39.49 -5.12 -4.66
C ALA A 591 -39.96 -4.04 -5.66
N GLU A 592 -41.18 -3.51 -5.50
CA GLU A 592 -41.74 -2.47 -6.39
C GLU A 592 -40.97 -1.15 -6.30
N VAL A 593 -40.68 -0.71 -5.09
CA VAL A 593 -39.96 0.56 -4.83
C VAL A 593 -38.50 0.46 -5.25
N ALA A 594 -37.82 -0.60 -4.81
CA ALA A 594 -36.43 -0.85 -5.16
C ALA A 594 -36.26 -1.04 -6.68
N GLY A 595 -37.16 -1.80 -7.32
CA GLY A 595 -37.15 -2.00 -8.79
C GLY A 595 -37.40 -0.71 -9.59
N ARG A 596 -38.18 0.25 -9.07
CA ARG A 596 -38.34 1.55 -9.71
C ARG A 596 -37.06 2.35 -9.73
N ILE A 597 -36.39 2.49 -8.60
CA ILE A 597 -35.11 3.21 -8.47
C ILE A 597 -34.04 2.56 -9.35
N ALA A 598 -33.94 1.23 -9.32
CA ALA A 598 -32.98 0.50 -10.13
C ALA A 598 -33.17 0.71 -11.63
N ARG A 599 -34.41 0.71 -12.13
CA ARG A 599 -34.70 1.01 -13.53
C ARG A 599 -34.36 2.46 -13.88
N GLU A 600 -34.66 3.38 -12.96
CA GLU A 600 -34.34 4.79 -13.12
C GLU A 600 -32.84 5.05 -13.26
N VAL A 601 -32.01 4.34 -12.48
CA VAL A 601 -30.56 4.52 -12.47
C VAL A 601 -29.85 3.58 -13.46
N GLY A 602 -30.49 2.48 -13.86
CA GLY A 602 -29.95 1.51 -14.80
C GLY A 602 -29.12 0.40 -14.14
N ILE A 603 -29.46 -0.03 -12.95
CA ILE A 603 -28.77 -1.10 -12.20
C ILE A 603 -29.13 -2.48 -12.74
N ASP A 604 -28.15 -3.41 -12.78
CA ASP A 604 -28.33 -4.75 -13.36
C ASP A 604 -29.12 -5.71 -12.48
N THR A 605 -28.87 -5.67 -11.15
CA THR A 605 -29.47 -6.61 -10.20
C THR A 605 -29.94 -5.87 -8.94
N VAL A 606 -31.09 -6.20 -8.42
CA VAL A 606 -31.66 -5.65 -7.17
C VAL A 606 -31.92 -6.77 -6.20
N ILE A 607 -31.44 -6.63 -4.98
CA ILE A 607 -31.72 -7.49 -3.85
C ILE A 607 -32.53 -6.66 -2.85
N CYS A 608 -33.80 -7.00 -2.66
CA CYS A 608 -34.76 -6.22 -1.89
C CYS A 608 -35.21 -6.98 -0.62
N GLU A 609 -35.86 -6.24 0.30
CA GLU A 609 -36.35 -6.73 1.60
C GLU A 609 -35.23 -7.21 2.53
N VAL A 610 -33.99 -6.72 2.32
CA VAL A 610 -32.81 -7.08 3.08
C VAL A 610 -32.79 -6.33 4.41
N LYS A 611 -32.76 -7.06 5.51
CA LYS A 611 -32.55 -6.47 6.84
C LYS A 611 -31.12 -5.92 6.99
N PRO A 612 -30.85 -4.95 7.86
CA PRO A 612 -29.52 -4.38 8.03
C PRO A 612 -28.41 -5.42 8.29
N ASP A 613 -28.65 -6.41 9.14
CA ASP A 613 -27.78 -7.56 9.43
C ASP A 613 -27.59 -8.50 8.23
N GLY A 614 -28.53 -8.49 7.29
CA GLY A 614 -28.50 -9.31 6.09
C GLY A 614 -27.57 -8.79 5.00
N LYS A 615 -27.16 -7.52 5.03
CA LYS A 615 -26.32 -6.93 3.97
C LYS A 615 -24.95 -7.63 3.86
N ALA A 616 -24.29 -7.88 4.99
CA ALA A 616 -23.00 -8.59 5.02
C ALA A 616 -23.12 -10.04 4.50
N TYR A 617 -24.22 -10.73 4.84
CA TYR A 617 -24.50 -12.07 4.32
C TYR A 617 -24.59 -12.10 2.78
N TRP A 618 -25.27 -11.12 2.17
CA TRP A 618 -25.38 -11.04 0.71
C TRP A 618 -24.05 -10.74 0.04
N ILE A 619 -23.21 -9.88 0.62
CA ILE A 619 -21.84 -9.68 0.15
C ILE A 619 -21.06 -11.00 0.19
N ALA A 620 -21.07 -11.71 1.32
CA ALA A 620 -20.39 -13.01 1.45
C ALA A 620 -20.95 -14.08 0.48
N LYS A 621 -22.26 -14.05 0.19
CA LYS A 621 -22.89 -14.93 -0.81
C LYS A 621 -22.40 -14.62 -2.22
N LEU A 622 -22.36 -13.35 -2.61
CA LEU A 622 -21.83 -12.92 -3.91
C LEU A 622 -20.34 -13.26 -4.07
N GLN A 623 -19.55 -13.15 -2.99
CA GLN A 623 -18.14 -13.57 -2.97
C GLN A 623 -18.01 -15.08 -3.21
N ARG A 624 -18.83 -15.90 -2.55
CA ARG A 624 -18.86 -17.36 -2.76
C ARG A 624 -19.25 -17.73 -4.19
N GLU A 625 -20.31 -17.12 -4.73
CA GLU A 625 -20.76 -17.34 -6.11
C GLU A 625 -19.66 -17.01 -7.13
N ARG A 626 -18.93 -15.90 -6.90
CA ARG A 626 -17.76 -15.50 -7.70
C ARG A 626 -16.67 -16.58 -7.64
N ASP A 627 -16.30 -17.03 -6.45
CA ASP A 627 -15.22 -18.00 -6.24
C ASP A 627 -15.56 -19.38 -6.82
N GLU A 628 -16.82 -19.81 -6.72
CA GLU A 628 -17.30 -21.01 -7.38
C GLU A 628 -17.27 -20.90 -8.91
N ALA A 629 -17.66 -19.74 -9.44
CA ALA A 629 -17.58 -19.47 -10.89
C ALA A 629 -16.11 -19.48 -11.37
N ALA A 630 -15.20 -18.89 -10.59
CA ALA A 630 -13.78 -18.92 -10.87
C ALA A 630 -13.19 -20.34 -10.80
N ALA A 631 -13.60 -21.16 -9.83
CA ALA A 631 -13.16 -22.56 -9.70
C ALA A 631 -13.64 -23.43 -10.88
N LYS A 632 -14.89 -23.25 -11.33
CA LYS A 632 -15.45 -23.94 -12.51
C LYS A 632 -14.72 -23.55 -13.80
N SER A 633 -14.30 -22.28 -13.96
CA SER A 633 -13.54 -21.80 -15.10
C SER A 633 -12.08 -22.31 -15.12
N ALA A 634 -11.50 -22.64 -13.98
CA ALA A 634 -10.12 -23.12 -13.88
C ALA A 634 -9.94 -24.58 -14.40
N TYR A 635 -11.02 -25.35 -14.54
CA TYR A 635 -10.99 -26.70 -15.11
C TYR A 635 -10.93 -26.72 -16.66
N GLY A 636 -11.15 -25.58 -17.31
CA GLY A 636 -10.98 -25.42 -18.76
C GLY A 636 -9.58 -24.85 -19.08
N THR A 637 -8.83 -25.57 -19.92
CA THR A 637 -7.50 -25.21 -20.39
C THR A 637 -7.46 -23.84 -21.09
N SER A 638 -7.48 -22.76 -20.35
CA SER A 638 -7.31 -21.44 -20.94
C SER A 638 -6.61 -20.47 -19.96
N ARG A 639 -5.68 -19.70 -20.51
CA ARG A 639 -4.91 -18.59 -19.90
C ARG A 639 -5.79 -17.50 -19.25
N THR A 640 -7.10 -17.62 -19.34
CA THR A 640 -8.11 -16.68 -18.82
C THR A 640 -8.47 -16.92 -17.34
N ALA A 641 -8.04 -18.00 -16.71
CA ALA A 641 -8.35 -18.30 -15.29
C ALA A 641 -7.74 -17.29 -14.29
N ALA A 642 -6.64 -16.62 -14.65
CA ALA A 642 -6.06 -15.57 -13.82
C ALA A 642 -6.81 -14.23 -13.92
N GLN A 643 -7.61 -14.01 -14.96
CA GLN A 643 -8.44 -12.81 -15.14
C GLN A 643 -9.80 -12.88 -14.42
N SER A 644 -10.18 -14.04 -13.94
CA SER A 644 -11.54 -14.34 -13.46
C SER A 644 -11.81 -13.99 -11.98
N ARG A 645 -10.80 -13.57 -11.20
CA ARG A 645 -11.04 -13.10 -9.82
C ARG A 645 -11.25 -11.60 -9.81
N THR A 646 -12.41 -11.14 -10.25
CA THR A 646 -12.84 -9.77 -10.07
C THR A 646 -13.31 -9.56 -8.64
N LEU A 647 -13.00 -8.39 -8.05
CA LEU A 647 -13.35 -8.05 -6.68
C LEU A 647 -14.77 -7.49 -6.59
N ILE A 648 -15.39 -7.65 -5.44
CA ILE A 648 -16.68 -7.09 -5.08
C ILE A 648 -16.45 -5.88 -4.19
N ALA A 649 -16.90 -4.71 -4.67
CA ALA A 649 -16.90 -3.49 -3.88
C ALA A 649 -18.29 -3.23 -3.31
N MET A 650 -18.36 -2.84 -2.03
CA MET A 650 -19.57 -2.32 -1.39
C MET A 650 -19.48 -0.81 -1.26
N VAL A 651 -20.54 -0.11 -1.64
CA VAL A 651 -20.66 1.35 -1.55
C VAL A 651 -21.85 1.69 -0.67
N GLY A 652 -21.62 2.40 0.44
CA GLY A 652 -22.63 2.74 1.43
C GLY A 652 -22.32 4.02 2.21
N ASP A 653 -23.25 4.48 3.05
CA ASP A 653 -23.07 5.67 3.90
C ASP A 653 -22.30 5.39 5.20
N GLY A 654 -22.12 4.14 5.54
CA GLY A 654 -21.25 3.64 6.60
C GLY A 654 -21.86 3.48 7.98
N ILE A 655 -23.00 4.05 8.31
CA ILE A 655 -23.60 3.90 9.65
C ILE A 655 -24.22 2.51 9.78
N ASN A 656 -25.12 2.17 8.86
CA ASN A 656 -25.83 0.89 8.86
C ASN A 656 -25.11 -0.18 8.01
N ASP A 657 -24.13 0.24 7.19
CA ASP A 657 -23.44 -0.59 6.22
C ASP A 657 -22.05 -1.03 6.67
N ALA A 658 -21.58 -0.59 7.84
CA ALA A 658 -20.23 -0.89 8.34
C ALA A 658 -19.88 -2.39 8.27
N PRO A 659 -20.76 -3.34 8.66
CA PRO A 659 -20.47 -4.76 8.53
C PRO A 659 -20.36 -5.23 7.07
N ALA A 660 -21.16 -4.66 6.16
CA ALA A 660 -21.12 -5.00 4.74
C ALA A 660 -19.90 -4.39 4.03
N LEU A 661 -19.51 -3.17 4.42
CA LEU A 661 -18.28 -2.52 3.95
C LEU A 661 -17.05 -3.31 4.36
N ALA A 662 -16.99 -3.75 5.62
CA ALA A 662 -15.90 -4.57 6.14
C ALA A 662 -15.84 -5.99 5.52
N GLN A 663 -17.00 -6.57 5.15
CA GLN A 663 -17.09 -7.88 4.51
C GLN A 663 -16.68 -7.84 3.05
N ALA A 664 -16.86 -6.72 2.34
CA ALA A 664 -16.53 -6.60 0.93
C ALA A 664 -15.01 -6.74 0.69
N ASP A 665 -14.62 -7.11 -0.54
CA ASP A 665 -13.20 -7.09 -0.92
C ASP A 665 -12.64 -5.66 -0.94
N LEU A 666 -13.50 -4.67 -1.14
CA LEU A 666 -13.21 -3.24 -1.05
C LEU A 666 -14.44 -2.47 -0.54
N GLY A 667 -14.36 -1.91 0.65
CA GLY A 667 -15.39 -1.04 1.21
C GLY A 667 -15.20 0.40 0.75
N ILE A 668 -16.27 1.05 0.25
CA ILE A 668 -16.27 2.45 -0.19
C ILE A 668 -17.36 3.21 0.58
N ALA A 669 -16.98 4.07 1.50
CA ALA A 669 -17.90 4.94 2.23
C ALA A 669 -18.18 6.23 1.46
N ILE A 670 -19.41 6.75 1.52
CA ILE A 670 -19.81 8.00 0.89
C ILE A 670 -20.15 9.05 1.93
N GLY A 671 -19.58 10.25 1.75
CA GLY A 671 -19.88 11.44 2.54
C GLY A 671 -18.99 11.62 3.76
N THR A 672 -19.11 12.79 4.38
CA THR A 672 -18.38 13.17 5.61
C THR A 672 -19.04 12.62 6.89
N GLY A 673 -20.01 11.70 6.74
CA GLY A 673 -20.82 11.22 7.84
C GLY A 673 -20.10 10.18 8.69
N THR A 674 -19.96 10.43 9.94
CA THR A 674 -19.52 9.61 11.08
C THR A 674 -18.13 8.98 11.01
N ASP A 675 -17.38 9.11 12.10
CA ASP A 675 -16.09 8.48 12.35
C ASP A 675 -16.10 6.96 12.10
N VAL A 676 -17.24 6.31 12.32
CA VAL A 676 -17.44 4.87 12.13
C VAL A 676 -17.35 4.47 10.65
N ALA A 677 -17.92 5.26 9.74
CA ALA A 677 -17.83 4.99 8.30
C ALA A 677 -16.41 5.09 7.78
N MET A 678 -15.69 6.13 8.20
CA MET A 678 -14.31 6.36 7.80
C MET A 678 -13.35 5.29 8.33
N GLN A 679 -13.66 4.69 9.50
CA GLN A 679 -12.86 3.62 10.09
C GLN A 679 -13.13 2.24 9.48
N SER A 680 -14.32 2.02 8.92
CA SER A 680 -14.76 0.71 8.39
C SER A 680 -14.51 0.54 6.89
N ALA A 681 -14.19 1.61 6.16
CA ALA A 681 -14.04 1.58 4.71
C ALA A 681 -12.58 1.68 4.26
N ASP A 682 -12.27 1.00 3.16
CA ASP A 682 -10.97 1.08 2.48
C ASP A 682 -10.80 2.37 1.69
N VAL A 683 -11.92 2.93 1.21
CA VAL A 683 -11.97 4.19 0.44
C VAL A 683 -13.10 5.05 0.98
N THR A 684 -12.85 6.34 1.18
CA THR A 684 -13.87 7.32 1.55
C THR A 684 -14.02 8.36 0.45
N LEU A 685 -15.24 8.54 -0.04
CA LEU A 685 -15.61 9.59 -0.98
C LEU A 685 -16.14 10.78 -0.20
N MET A 686 -15.39 11.88 -0.19
CA MET A 686 -15.72 13.07 0.59
C MET A 686 -16.99 13.79 0.10
N SER A 687 -17.23 13.71 -1.23
CA SER A 687 -18.49 14.18 -1.81
C SER A 687 -19.54 13.06 -1.76
N GLY A 688 -20.81 13.42 -1.62
CA GLY A 688 -21.92 12.47 -1.72
C GLY A 688 -22.13 11.87 -3.12
N ASP A 689 -21.20 12.07 -4.05
CA ASP A 689 -21.33 11.79 -5.48
C ASP A 689 -20.77 10.40 -5.84
N LEU A 690 -21.60 9.54 -6.41
CA LEU A 690 -21.23 8.20 -6.87
C LEU A 690 -20.17 8.20 -7.98
N ARG A 691 -19.98 9.31 -8.70
CA ARG A 691 -18.89 9.47 -9.67
C ARG A 691 -17.51 9.31 -9.03
N GLY A 692 -17.41 9.49 -7.73
CA GLY A 692 -16.21 9.19 -6.94
C GLY A 692 -15.74 7.74 -7.05
N VAL A 693 -16.64 6.76 -7.23
CA VAL A 693 -16.29 5.35 -7.47
C VAL A 693 -15.49 5.22 -8.78
N ILE A 694 -15.92 5.92 -9.83
CA ILE A 694 -15.20 5.93 -11.11
C ILE A 694 -13.84 6.60 -10.97
N LYS A 695 -13.76 7.72 -10.23
CA LYS A 695 -12.50 8.41 -9.94
C LYS A 695 -11.52 7.45 -9.21
N THR A 696 -12.01 6.65 -8.26
CA THR A 696 -11.22 5.64 -7.54
C THR A 696 -10.65 4.59 -8.48
N ILE A 697 -11.46 4.03 -9.36
CA ILE A 697 -11.03 3.03 -10.35
C ILE A 697 -10.01 3.64 -11.33
N ASN A 698 -10.26 4.85 -11.82
CA ASN A 698 -9.35 5.55 -12.74
C ASN A 698 -8.01 5.87 -12.06
N LEU A 699 -8.03 6.34 -10.82
CA LEU A 699 -6.84 6.58 -9.99
C LEU A 699 -6.02 5.31 -9.84
N SER A 700 -6.66 4.20 -9.48
CA SER A 700 -6.03 2.89 -9.36
C SER A 700 -5.37 2.44 -10.68
N ASN A 701 -6.09 2.56 -11.80
CA ASN A 701 -5.57 2.21 -13.13
C ASN A 701 -4.36 3.06 -13.54
N ALA A 702 -4.43 4.37 -13.34
CA ALA A 702 -3.32 5.28 -13.63
C ALA A 702 -2.10 4.96 -12.78
N THR A 703 -2.30 4.72 -11.47
CA THR A 703 -1.25 4.34 -10.53
C THR A 703 -0.56 3.05 -10.94
N MET A 704 -1.35 2.02 -11.23
CA MET A 704 -0.79 0.70 -11.54
C MET A 704 -0.14 0.65 -12.93
N ARG A 705 -0.59 1.48 -13.87
CA ARG A 705 0.12 1.69 -15.14
C ARG A 705 1.50 2.31 -14.89
N ASN A 706 1.54 3.38 -14.12
CA ASN A 706 2.79 4.08 -13.77
C ASN A 706 3.77 3.18 -13.01
N ILE A 707 3.28 2.39 -12.04
CA ILE A 707 4.11 1.40 -11.31
C ILE A 707 4.71 0.37 -12.28
N ARG A 708 3.91 -0.17 -13.24
CA ARG A 708 4.43 -1.13 -14.23
C ARG A 708 5.47 -0.50 -15.15
N GLU A 709 5.26 0.72 -15.60
CA GLU A 709 6.23 1.47 -16.39
C GLU A 709 7.52 1.67 -15.58
N ASN A 710 7.43 2.07 -14.32
CA ASN A 710 8.57 2.24 -13.42
C ASN A 710 9.32 0.93 -13.19
N LEU A 711 8.61 -0.18 -12.95
CA LEU A 711 9.22 -1.51 -12.82
C LEU A 711 9.88 -1.96 -14.15
N GLY A 712 9.23 -1.68 -15.28
CA GLY A 712 9.78 -1.94 -16.61
C GLY A 712 11.10 -1.21 -16.85
N TRP A 713 11.19 0.06 -16.48
CA TRP A 713 12.45 0.82 -16.52
C TRP A 713 13.48 0.26 -15.53
N ALA A 714 13.07 -0.04 -14.28
CA ALA A 714 13.96 -0.53 -13.22
C ALA A 714 14.62 -1.89 -13.53
N PHE A 715 13.92 -2.77 -14.24
CA PHE A 715 14.47 -4.08 -14.64
C PHE A 715 15.07 -4.06 -16.05
N GLY A 716 14.47 -3.30 -16.97
CA GLY A 716 14.84 -3.33 -18.38
C GLY A 716 16.31 -2.96 -18.64
N TYR A 717 16.79 -1.89 -17.99
CA TYR A 717 18.18 -1.50 -18.16
C TYR A 717 19.15 -2.50 -17.55
N ASN A 718 18.77 -3.20 -16.45
CA ASN A 718 19.60 -4.24 -15.84
C ASN A 718 19.69 -5.48 -16.74
N VAL A 719 18.56 -5.93 -17.31
CA VAL A 719 18.51 -7.10 -18.19
C VAL A 719 19.40 -6.90 -19.44
N ILE A 720 19.42 -5.69 -19.97
CA ILE A 720 20.28 -5.35 -21.12
C ILE A 720 21.70 -5.05 -20.66
N GLY A 721 21.86 -4.31 -19.58
CA GLY A 721 23.13 -3.78 -19.11
C GLY A 721 24.06 -4.84 -18.54
N ILE A 722 23.54 -5.86 -17.84
CA ILE A 722 24.37 -6.93 -17.24
C ILE A 722 25.16 -7.71 -18.31
N PRO A 723 24.55 -8.22 -19.40
CA PRO A 723 25.30 -8.87 -20.49
C PRO A 723 26.32 -7.94 -21.14
N VAL A 724 25.98 -6.67 -21.35
CA VAL A 724 26.92 -5.69 -21.93
C VAL A 724 28.09 -5.45 -20.99
N ALA A 725 27.85 -5.29 -19.69
CA ALA A 725 28.89 -5.15 -18.67
C ALA A 725 29.77 -6.41 -18.53
N ALA A 726 29.19 -7.58 -18.68
CA ALA A 726 29.91 -8.85 -18.71
C ALA A 726 30.78 -9.02 -19.96
N GLY A 727 30.68 -8.10 -20.93
CA GLY A 727 31.53 -8.06 -22.12
C GLY A 727 31.04 -8.89 -23.30
N VAL A 728 29.74 -9.23 -23.36
CA VAL A 728 29.15 -10.00 -24.48
C VAL A 728 29.34 -9.30 -25.82
N LEU A 729 29.41 -7.97 -25.85
CA LEU A 729 29.65 -7.19 -27.07
C LEU A 729 31.10 -7.09 -27.48
N TYR A 730 32.04 -7.41 -26.60
CA TYR A 730 33.48 -7.26 -26.86
C TYR A 730 33.99 -8.00 -28.10
N PRO A 731 33.59 -9.27 -28.35
CA PRO A 731 34.03 -9.99 -29.55
C PRO A 731 33.64 -9.30 -30.87
N PHE A 732 32.59 -8.48 -30.86
CA PHE A 732 32.10 -7.82 -32.06
C PHE A 732 32.56 -6.36 -32.20
N THR A 733 32.74 -5.66 -31.08
CA THR A 733 33.04 -4.23 -31.06
C THR A 733 34.39 -3.85 -30.50
N GLY A 734 35.05 -4.77 -29.79
CA GLY A 734 36.29 -4.49 -29.04
C GLY A 734 36.10 -3.53 -27.85
N TRP A 735 34.83 -3.23 -27.50
CA TRP A 735 34.47 -2.26 -26.44
C TRP A 735 33.97 -2.93 -25.17
N LEU A 736 34.46 -2.45 -24.02
CA LEU A 736 34.00 -2.87 -22.69
C LEU A 736 33.27 -1.72 -22.00
N LEU A 737 32.20 -2.07 -21.29
CA LEU A 737 31.48 -1.10 -20.48
C LEU A 737 32.31 -0.74 -19.24
N SER A 738 32.69 0.53 -19.12
CA SER A 738 33.41 0.99 -17.94
C SER A 738 32.49 1.10 -16.73
N PRO A 739 33.01 0.91 -15.49
CA PRO A 739 32.23 1.11 -14.25
C PRO A 739 31.61 2.51 -14.12
N MET A 740 32.22 3.52 -14.70
CA MET A 740 31.72 4.90 -14.71
C MET A 740 30.43 5.02 -15.55
N ILE A 741 30.41 4.44 -16.75
CA ILE A 741 29.23 4.43 -17.62
C ILE A 741 28.11 3.62 -16.98
N ALA A 742 28.43 2.50 -16.34
CA ALA A 742 27.49 1.70 -15.58
C ALA A 742 26.85 2.51 -14.43
N GLY A 743 27.65 3.28 -13.68
CA GLY A 743 27.18 4.16 -12.62
C GLY A 743 26.29 5.32 -13.14
N LEU A 744 26.65 5.90 -14.29
CA LEU A 744 25.85 6.94 -14.95
C LEU A 744 24.49 6.39 -15.42
N ALA A 745 24.45 5.22 -16.04
CA ALA A 745 23.21 4.56 -16.46
C ALA A 745 22.29 4.28 -15.26
N MET A 746 22.85 3.83 -14.14
CA MET A 746 22.13 3.62 -12.88
C MET A 746 21.53 4.92 -12.34
N ALA A 747 22.30 6.02 -12.28
CA ALA A 747 21.81 7.30 -11.81
C ALA A 747 20.68 7.84 -12.72
N LEU A 748 20.84 7.72 -14.05
CA LEU A 748 19.85 8.14 -15.03
C LEU A 748 18.55 7.34 -14.92
N SER A 749 18.62 6.05 -14.61
CA SER A 749 17.45 5.20 -14.35
C SER A 749 16.60 5.75 -13.20
N SER A 750 17.22 6.20 -12.11
CA SER A 750 16.50 6.82 -10.99
C SER A 750 15.83 8.14 -11.39
N VAL A 751 16.47 8.96 -12.22
CA VAL A 751 15.88 10.21 -12.75
C VAL A 751 14.66 9.91 -13.62
N CYS A 752 14.77 8.94 -14.54
CA CYS A 752 13.65 8.54 -15.41
C CYS A 752 12.44 8.09 -14.60
N LEU A 753 12.68 7.32 -13.54
CA LEU A 753 11.62 6.85 -12.63
C LEU A 753 10.90 8.00 -11.92
N VAL A 754 11.67 8.96 -11.36
CA VAL A 754 11.10 10.14 -10.69
C VAL A 754 10.28 10.98 -11.67
N LEU A 755 10.78 11.20 -12.87
CA LEU A 755 10.07 11.95 -13.90
C LEU A 755 8.77 11.23 -14.31
N ASN A 756 8.80 9.90 -14.46
CA ASN A 756 7.61 9.13 -14.79
C ASN A 756 6.58 9.13 -13.65
N ALA A 757 7.01 9.00 -12.39
CA ALA A 757 6.10 9.08 -11.25
C ALA A 757 5.45 10.47 -11.14
N ASN A 758 6.17 11.55 -11.42
CA ASN A 758 5.62 12.90 -11.42
C ASN A 758 4.57 13.15 -12.51
N ARG A 759 4.56 12.37 -13.62
CA ARG A 759 3.49 12.44 -14.64
C ARG A 759 2.11 12.15 -14.06
N LEU A 760 2.02 11.40 -12.95
CA LEU A 760 0.75 11.11 -12.29
C LEU A 760 0.03 12.36 -11.77
N HIS A 761 0.72 13.44 -11.43
CA HIS A 761 0.07 14.70 -11.05
C HIS A 761 -0.83 15.27 -12.14
N GLY A 762 -0.54 15.00 -13.42
CA GLY A 762 -1.34 15.39 -14.57
C GLY A 762 -2.34 14.33 -15.03
N ALA A 763 -2.52 13.23 -14.29
CA ALA A 763 -3.45 12.18 -14.69
C ALA A 763 -4.90 12.65 -14.54
N ASN A 764 -5.69 12.51 -15.62
CA ASN A 764 -7.11 12.78 -15.56
C ASN A 764 -7.86 11.57 -14.98
N ILE A 765 -8.43 11.75 -13.80
CA ILE A 765 -9.21 10.70 -13.11
C ILE A 765 -10.71 10.90 -13.19
N ASN A 766 -11.19 11.95 -13.89
CA ASN A 766 -12.60 12.28 -13.98
C ASN A 766 -13.40 11.28 -14.84
N VAL A 767 -14.71 11.30 -14.71
CA VAL A 767 -15.64 10.51 -15.50
C VAL A 767 -15.60 10.99 -16.94
N GLY A 768 -15.37 10.10 -17.91
CA GLY A 768 -15.38 10.45 -19.33
C GLY A 768 -14.21 9.90 -20.16
N VAL A 769 -13.15 9.38 -19.52
CA VAL A 769 -12.04 8.73 -20.26
C VAL A 769 -12.27 7.22 -20.29
N ALA A 770 -12.96 6.73 -21.30
CA ALA A 770 -12.92 5.32 -21.66
C ALA A 770 -11.54 5.04 -22.26
N ASP A 771 -10.61 4.51 -21.47
CA ASP A 771 -9.41 3.88 -22.01
C ASP A 771 -9.82 2.60 -22.74
N GLY A 772 -9.96 2.70 -24.05
CA GLY A 772 -10.04 1.53 -24.93
C GLY A 772 -8.77 0.67 -24.80
N PRO A 773 -8.80 -0.62 -25.22
CA PRO A 773 -7.63 -1.48 -25.14
C PRO A 773 -6.48 -0.86 -25.92
N ALA A 774 -5.32 -0.79 -25.28
CA ALA A 774 -4.10 -0.16 -25.78
C ALA A 774 -3.69 -0.74 -27.14
N GLY A 775 -4.03 -0.02 -28.22
CA GLY A 775 -3.43 -0.12 -29.52
C GLY A 775 -2.23 0.83 -29.59
N SER A 776 -1.15 0.30 -30.09
CA SER A 776 0.18 0.87 -30.30
C SER A 776 0.22 2.35 -30.68
N GLY A 777 1.19 3.05 -30.08
CA GLY A 777 1.40 4.48 -30.15
C GLY A 777 1.47 5.10 -31.56
N SER A 778 0.95 6.32 -31.64
CA SER A 778 1.46 7.34 -32.51
C SER A 778 1.35 8.70 -31.81
N SER A 779 2.45 9.43 -31.84
CA SER A 779 2.64 10.76 -31.30
C SER A 779 1.61 11.73 -31.85
N MET A 780 0.93 12.47 -30.99
CA MET A 780 0.25 13.71 -31.35
C MET A 780 1.15 14.91 -31.03
N ALA A 781 1.92 15.29 -32.02
CA ALA A 781 2.32 16.67 -32.22
C ALA A 781 1.75 17.08 -33.59
N ASP A 782 1.27 18.32 -33.67
CA ASP A 782 0.80 19.04 -34.85
C ASP A 782 -0.63 18.76 -35.31
N VAL A 783 -1.59 19.52 -34.79
CA VAL A 783 -2.64 20.16 -35.61
C VAL A 783 -3.14 21.41 -34.88
N GLU A 784 -2.48 22.54 -35.19
CA GLU A 784 -3.13 23.85 -35.20
C GLU A 784 -3.06 24.38 -36.63
N SER A 785 -4.18 24.90 -37.10
CA SER A 785 -4.44 25.60 -38.35
C SER A 785 -4.91 24.76 -39.56
N ALA A 786 -6.20 24.76 -39.82
CA ALA A 786 -6.76 25.21 -41.12
C ALA A 786 -8.29 25.12 -41.10
N GLY A 787 -8.92 26.19 -41.37
CA GLY A 787 -10.37 26.35 -41.46
C GLY A 787 -11.02 25.75 -42.71
N SER A 788 -12.33 25.63 -42.56
CA SER A 788 -13.37 25.68 -43.56
C SER A 788 -13.20 24.94 -44.91
N ALA A 789 -14.05 23.92 -45.13
CA ALA A 789 -14.90 23.78 -46.30
C ALA A 789 -15.70 22.47 -46.31
N GLU A 790 -17.01 22.63 -46.33
CA GLU A 790 -18.05 21.90 -46.99
C GLU A 790 -17.97 20.41 -47.41
N SER A 791 -18.96 19.67 -46.92
CA SER A 791 -19.94 18.89 -47.70
C SER A 791 -19.52 17.59 -48.39
N ALA A 792 -20.36 16.59 -48.08
CA ALA A 792 -20.71 15.40 -48.89
C ALA A 792 -19.80 14.18 -48.84
N ASN A 793 -20.20 13.19 -48.01
CA ASN A 793 -20.67 11.90 -48.53
C ASN A 793 -21.16 10.98 -47.38
N ALA A 794 -22.49 10.81 -47.33
CA ALA A 794 -23.13 9.75 -46.59
C ALA A 794 -23.09 8.47 -47.45
N ALA A 795 -22.47 7.41 -46.97
CA ALA A 795 -22.89 6.04 -47.27
C ALA A 795 -22.13 5.00 -46.45
N ASN A 796 -22.89 4.22 -45.70
CA ASN A 796 -22.62 2.85 -45.24
C ASN A 796 -21.48 2.58 -44.26
N ILE A 797 -21.80 2.65 -42.97
CA ILE A 797 -21.44 1.57 -42.03
C ILE A 797 -22.68 1.30 -41.17
N THR A 798 -23.44 0.29 -41.54
CA THR A 798 -24.43 -0.36 -40.69
C THR A 798 -23.66 -1.22 -39.69
N GLY A 799 -23.61 -0.77 -38.42
CA GLY A 799 -23.00 -1.48 -37.35
C GLY A 799 -23.72 -1.14 -36.02
N SER A 800 -24.67 -1.98 -35.66
CA SER A 800 -25.24 -2.19 -34.32
C SER A 800 -25.67 -0.94 -33.57
N ALA A 801 -26.89 -0.50 -33.86
CA ALA A 801 -27.65 0.35 -32.93
C ALA A 801 -27.84 -0.38 -31.61
N THR A 802 -27.27 0.18 -30.55
CA THR A 802 -27.64 -0.17 -29.17
C THR A 802 -29.11 0.15 -28.99
N SER A 803 -29.92 -0.89 -28.79
CA SER A 803 -31.35 -0.78 -28.52
C SER A 803 -31.57 0.05 -27.27
N ASN A 804 -32.26 1.17 -27.38
CA ASN A 804 -32.83 1.95 -26.30
C ASN A 804 -34.09 1.24 -25.71
N ALA A 805 -33.99 -0.06 -25.43
CA ALA A 805 -35.01 -0.72 -24.62
C ALA A 805 -34.74 -0.42 -23.13
N PRO A 806 -35.74 -0.07 -22.35
CA PRO A 806 -35.57 0.12 -20.91
C PRO A 806 -35.00 -1.18 -20.32
N HIS A 807 -33.86 -1.04 -19.65
CA HIS A 807 -33.19 -2.16 -18.99
C HIS A 807 -34.02 -2.60 -17.80
N GLU A 808 -34.55 -3.81 -17.84
CA GLU A 808 -35.24 -4.40 -16.67
C GLU A 808 -34.21 -5.05 -15.76
N PRO A 809 -34.10 -4.61 -14.49
CA PRO A 809 -33.21 -5.21 -13.52
C PRO A 809 -33.70 -6.59 -13.10
N THR A 810 -32.79 -7.51 -12.81
CA THR A 810 -33.11 -8.78 -12.16
C THR A 810 -33.44 -8.50 -10.69
N VAL A 811 -34.66 -8.80 -10.26
CA VAL A 811 -35.13 -8.56 -8.89
C VAL A 811 -35.03 -9.89 -8.09
N ILE A 812 -34.33 -9.87 -6.96
CA ILE A 812 -34.18 -10.97 -6.03
C ILE A 812 -34.78 -10.53 -4.69
N ILE A 813 -35.74 -11.27 -4.15
CA ILE A 813 -36.32 -11.04 -2.82
C ILE A 813 -35.53 -11.86 -1.80
N ASP A 814 -35.19 -11.27 -0.66
CA ASP A 814 -34.56 -11.99 0.44
C ASP A 814 -35.55 -12.95 1.08
N ASP A 815 -35.46 -14.24 0.72
CA ASP A 815 -36.38 -15.33 1.15
C ASP A 815 -36.23 -15.71 2.63
N ARG A 816 -35.23 -15.19 3.34
CA ARG A 816 -35.08 -15.39 4.79
C ARG A 816 -36.23 -14.75 5.60
N THR A 817 -36.97 -13.79 5.02
CA THR A 817 -38.13 -13.15 5.64
C THR A 817 -39.41 -13.99 5.51
N THR A 818 -39.50 -14.90 4.53
CA THR A 818 -40.71 -15.67 4.23
C THR A 818 -40.85 -16.94 5.06
N LEU A 819 -39.82 -17.42 5.74
CA LEU A 819 -39.83 -18.62 6.56
C LEU A 819 -40.56 -18.48 7.91
N ASN A 820 -40.97 -17.26 8.32
CA ASN A 820 -41.65 -17.01 9.60
C ASN A 820 -43.19 -16.84 9.53
N HIS A 821 -43.83 -17.01 8.36
CA HIS A 821 -45.29 -16.77 8.23
C HIS A 821 -46.13 -17.95 7.70
N THR A 822 -45.63 -19.19 7.63
CA THR A 822 -46.48 -20.33 7.24
C THR A 822 -46.41 -21.45 8.27
N ASN A 823 -47.02 -21.20 9.42
CA ASN A 823 -47.56 -22.24 10.28
C ASN A 823 -48.86 -21.75 10.87
N HIS A 824 -49.95 -21.85 10.14
CA HIS A 824 -51.28 -22.08 10.55
C HIS A 824 -52.20 -22.13 9.30
N VAL A 825 -52.75 -23.30 9.00
CA VAL A 825 -54.09 -23.65 8.59
C VAL A 825 -54.07 -24.96 7.78
N SER A 826 -54.40 -26.01 8.50
CA SER A 826 -55.31 -27.17 8.25
C SER A 826 -55.40 -27.76 6.84
N ASP A 827 -55.02 -29.01 6.79
CA ASP A 827 -55.87 -30.20 6.58
C ASP A 827 -56.79 -30.25 5.32
N GLN A 828 -56.59 -31.19 4.50
CA GLN A 828 -57.48 -32.24 3.96
C GLN A 828 -57.17 -32.66 2.50
N SER A 829 -56.85 -33.97 2.44
CA SER A 829 -57.31 -34.97 1.46
C SER A 829 -56.86 -34.86 0.00
N ASN A 830 -56.09 -35.79 -0.46
CA ASN A 830 -56.43 -37.01 -1.23
C ASN A 830 -55.25 -37.53 -2.04
N ASN A 831 -54.92 -38.76 -1.72
CA ASN A 831 -54.14 -39.70 -2.55
C ASN A 831 -55.08 -40.17 -3.74
N PRO A 832 -54.70 -40.84 -4.84
CA PRO A 832 -53.56 -41.74 -4.96
C PRO A 832 -52.93 -41.92 -6.36
N THR A 833 -51.90 -42.77 -6.35
CA THR A 833 -51.46 -43.75 -7.33
C THR A 833 -50.50 -43.42 -8.46
N ASN A 834 -49.43 -44.12 -8.34
CA ASN A 834 -48.77 -45.08 -9.27
C ASN A 834 -47.58 -44.72 -10.11
N LYS A 835 -46.55 -45.45 -9.78
CA LYS A 835 -45.69 -46.36 -10.56
C LYS A 835 -44.46 -45.81 -11.29
N GLU A 836 -43.39 -46.29 -10.79
CA GLU A 836 -42.35 -47.21 -11.33
C GLU A 836 -41.19 -46.64 -12.18
N ASN A 837 -40.05 -46.99 -11.63
CA ASN A 837 -38.84 -47.54 -12.25
C ASN A 837 -37.77 -46.51 -12.74
N THR A 838 -36.58 -46.62 -12.43
CA THR A 838 -35.50 -47.56 -12.03
C THR A 838 -34.15 -46.87 -12.10
N MET A 839 -33.27 -47.24 -11.18
CA MET A 839 -31.79 -47.37 -11.26
C MET A 839 -30.95 -46.12 -11.65
N ASP A 840 -29.86 -45.80 -11.05
CA ASP A 840 -28.95 -46.40 -10.07
C ASP A 840 -27.77 -45.51 -9.79
N THR A 841 -27.13 -45.73 -8.65
CA THR A 841 -25.76 -45.33 -8.23
C THR A 841 -25.49 -43.85 -7.96
N GLY A 842 -25.25 -43.39 -6.77
CA GLY A 842 -24.46 -43.87 -5.71
C GLY A 842 -23.86 -42.68 -4.90
N MET A 843 -23.82 -42.87 -3.63
CA MET A 843 -23.23 -42.13 -2.53
C MET A 843 -24.06 -41.01 -1.90
N HIS A 844 -24.97 -41.46 -1.06
CA HIS A 844 -25.49 -40.69 0.07
C HIS A 844 -24.53 -40.76 1.26
N MET A 845 -24.03 -39.61 1.72
CA MET A 845 -23.69 -39.51 3.13
C MET A 845 -24.97 -39.22 3.91
N HIS A 846 -25.36 -40.20 4.69
CA HIS A 846 -26.42 -40.08 5.67
C HIS A 846 -26.05 -39.12 6.77
N HIS A 847 -26.76 -38.01 6.89
CA HIS A 847 -26.97 -37.35 8.17
C HIS A 847 -28.26 -37.95 8.78
N THR A 848 -28.09 -38.89 9.67
CA THR A 848 -29.13 -39.35 10.59
C THR A 848 -29.45 -38.20 11.54
N ALA A 849 -30.72 -37.80 11.57
CA ALA A 849 -31.24 -36.95 12.62
C ALA A 849 -31.11 -37.69 13.98
N PRO A 850 -30.57 -37.02 15.03
CA PRO A 850 -30.59 -37.64 16.36
C PRO A 850 -31.99 -37.59 16.95
N ALA A 851 -32.38 -38.68 17.60
CA ALA A 851 -33.55 -38.81 18.44
C ALA A 851 -33.43 -37.86 19.65
N ASP A 852 -34.57 -37.29 20.07
CA ASP A 852 -34.91 -36.59 21.31
C ASP A 852 -33.70 -36.21 22.19
N GLY A 853 -33.09 -35.03 21.93
CA GLY A 853 -32.12 -34.34 22.77
C GLY A 853 -32.56 -32.89 22.95
N GLU A 854 -32.29 -32.31 24.11
CA GLU A 854 -32.51 -30.89 24.37
C GLU A 854 -31.79 -30.06 23.28
N THR A 855 -32.51 -29.09 22.75
CA THR A 855 -31.93 -28.12 21.79
C THR A 855 -31.93 -26.74 22.37
N ALA A 856 -30.92 -25.94 22.06
CA ALA A 856 -30.84 -24.55 22.44
C ALA A 856 -30.73 -23.67 21.18
N THR A 857 -31.12 -22.43 21.28
CA THR A 857 -30.97 -21.46 20.17
C THR A 857 -29.71 -20.65 20.37
N ASP A 858 -28.87 -20.59 19.35
CA ASP A 858 -27.68 -19.71 19.29
C ASP A 858 -28.10 -18.24 19.35
N PRO A 859 -27.73 -17.48 20.38
CA PRO A 859 -28.18 -16.10 20.55
C PRO A 859 -27.66 -15.12 19.50
N VAL A 860 -26.63 -15.51 18.72
CA VAL A 860 -26.02 -14.63 17.71
C VAL A 860 -26.68 -14.80 16.34
N CYS A 861 -26.96 -16.03 15.93
CA CYS A 861 -27.49 -16.32 14.59
C CYS A 861 -28.86 -16.97 14.57
N GLY A 862 -29.46 -17.27 15.73
CA GLY A 862 -30.78 -17.85 15.84
C GLY A 862 -30.88 -19.34 15.42
N MET A 863 -29.76 -20.01 15.12
CA MET A 863 -29.77 -21.43 14.74
C MET A 863 -30.00 -22.32 15.94
N THR A 864 -30.78 -23.39 15.74
CA THR A 864 -31.01 -24.44 16.74
C THR A 864 -29.80 -25.35 16.82
N VAL A 865 -29.21 -25.48 18.00
CA VAL A 865 -28.03 -26.30 18.29
C VAL A 865 -28.42 -27.43 19.25
N ALA A 866 -27.96 -28.63 18.96
CA ALA A 866 -28.16 -29.77 19.86
C ALA A 866 -27.29 -29.62 21.12
N VAL A 867 -27.90 -29.73 22.28
CA VAL A 867 -27.16 -29.66 23.58
C VAL A 867 -26.55 -31.04 23.85
N ASN A 868 -25.28 -31.21 23.49
CA ASN A 868 -24.50 -32.41 23.71
C ASN A 868 -23.10 -32.08 24.26
N ALA A 869 -22.31 -33.10 24.56
CA ALA A 869 -20.96 -32.92 25.13
C ALA A 869 -19.99 -32.21 24.18
N ASP A 870 -20.25 -32.18 22.88
CA ASP A 870 -19.43 -31.56 21.85
C ASP A 870 -19.96 -30.16 21.45
N ALA A 871 -21.04 -29.65 22.08
CA ALA A 871 -21.64 -28.38 21.78
C ALA A 871 -20.72 -27.23 22.24
N ILE A 872 -20.53 -26.26 21.38
CA ILE A 872 -19.76 -25.06 21.70
C ILE A 872 -20.55 -24.22 22.69
N THR A 873 -20.02 -24.09 23.93
CA THR A 873 -20.68 -23.36 25.01
C THR A 873 -19.83 -22.24 25.55
N ARG A 874 -20.48 -21.13 25.97
CA ARG A 874 -19.87 -20.05 26.73
C ARG A 874 -20.77 -19.68 27.89
N GLU A 875 -20.18 -19.31 29.02
CA GLU A 875 -20.88 -18.90 30.23
C GLU A 875 -20.85 -17.38 30.36
N TYR A 876 -22.03 -16.76 30.52
CA TYR A 876 -22.16 -15.35 30.78
C TYR A 876 -23.22 -15.10 31.87
N GLU A 877 -22.88 -14.34 32.91
CA GLU A 877 -23.70 -14.05 34.08
C GLU A 877 -24.29 -15.32 34.76
N GLY A 878 -23.51 -16.40 34.79
CA GLY A 878 -23.90 -17.66 35.42
C GLY A 878 -24.89 -18.51 34.62
N LYS A 879 -25.08 -18.18 33.32
CA LYS A 879 -25.94 -18.92 32.40
C LYS A 879 -25.15 -19.42 31.21
N SER A 880 -25.34 -20.68 30.82
CA SER A 880 -24.66 -21.29 29.69
C SER A 880 -25.46 -21.05 28.40
N TYR A 881 -24.76 -20.57 27.37
CA TYR A 881 -25.26 -20.34 26.02
C TYR A 881 -24.59 -21.28 25.04
N TYR A 882 -25.33 -21.78 24.08
CA TYR A 882 -24.90 -22.77 23.09
C TYR A 882 -24.83 -22.12 21.69
N PHE A 883 -23.79 -22.46 20.94
CA PHE A 883 -23.48 -21.81 19.67
C PHE A 883 -23.29 -22.82 18.55
N CYS A 884 -23.73 -22.46 17.35
CA CYS A 884 -23.59 -23.27 16.15
C CYS A 884 -22.14 -23.35 15.65
N GLY A 885 -21.26 -22.46 16.10
CA GLY A 885 -19.87 -22.36 15.72
C GLY A 885 -19.07 -21.43 16.63
N GLU A 886 -17.75 -21.59 16.67
CA GLU A 886 -16.83 -20.73 17.45
C GLU A 886 -16.94 -19.25 17.09
N HIS A 887 -17.29 -18.94 15.86
CA HIS A 887 -17.50 -17.58 15.42
C HIS A 887 -18.67 -16.90 16.15
N CYS A 888 -19.80 -17.58 16.29
CA CYS A 888 -20.95 -17.07 17.05
C CYS A 888 -20.62 -16.95 18.55
N ALA A 889 -19.97 -17.95 19.12
CA ALA A 889 -19.53 -17.94 20.51
C ALA A 889 -18.59 -16.74 20.79
N THR A 890 -17.66 -16.48 19.88
CA THR A 890 -16.72 -15.33 20.01
C THR A 890 -17.42 -14.00 19.89
N ASN A 891 -18.35 -13.85 18.95
CA ASN A 891 -19.10 -12.60 18.77
C ASN A 891 -20.03 -12.32 19.95
N PHE A 892 -20.65 -13.34 20.50
CA PHE A 892 -21.44 -13.24 21.72
C PHE A 892 -20.60 -12.68 22.88
N MET A 893 -19.41 -13.26 23.11
CA MET A 893 -18.53 -12.85 24.21
C MET A 893 -17.98 -11.43 24.09
N LYS A 894 -17.92 -10.87 22.85
CA LYS A 894 -17.49 -9.47 22.63
C LYS A 894 -18.54 -8.45 23.09
N ALA A 895 -19.83 -8.76 22.94
CA ALA A 895 -20.92 -7.85 23.31
C ALA A 895 -22.18 -8.65 23.67
N PRO A 896 -22.19 -9.40 24.79
CA PRO A 896 -23.31 -10.30 25.15
C PRO A 896 -24.65 -9.57 25.29
N GLN A 897 -24.63 -8.33 25.79
CA GLN A 897 -25.84 -7.52 26.01
C GLN A 897 -26.58 -7.21 24.71
N VAL A 898 -25.88 -7.04 23.60
CA VAL A 898 -26.48 -6.76 22.29
C VAL A 898 -27.31 -7.94 21.77
N PHE A 899 -26.96 -9.16 22.15
CA PHE A 899 -27.62 -10.39 21.70
C PHE A 899 -28.66 -10.93 22.69
N LEU A 900 -28.71 -10.36 23.90
CA LEU A 900 -29.66 -10.78 24.95
C LEU A 900 -30.82 -9.80 25.16
N GLU A 901 -30.73 -8.59 24.59
CA GLU A 901 -31.78 -7.56 24.62
C GLU A 901 -32.77 -7.64 23.44
N GLN A 902 -32.70 -8.71 22.62
CA GLN A 902 -33.65 -8.94 21.51
C GLN A 902 -34.80 -9.84 21.92
#